data_e3ffd1b7f6373cc0b9db2fe2ac511124
#
_entry.id   e3ffd1b7f6373cc0b9db2fe2ac511124
#
_cell.length_a   1.000
_cell.length_b   1.000
_cell.length_c   1.000
_cell.angle_alpha   90.00
_cell.angle_beta   90.00
_cell.angle_gamma   90.00
#
_symmetry.space_group_name_H-M   'P 1'
#
loop_
_entity.id
_entity.type
_entity.pdbx_description
1 polymer ?
#
loop_
_entity_poly.entity_id
_entity_poly.type
_entity_poly.pdbx_seq_one_letter_code
_entity_poly.pdbx_strand_id
1 'polypeptide(L)'
;MPKARASQPYVDDKLKKEFSLPNLPPTSESKVKPNSTAKTFSPPSQSTFAAVVNFLSNPLAALQGKQDSMAGFQYPGVNLPLNTSDRFRFDELPPVYPIGMPQARGTTSMILPIREVAMMLIMEKLTDKPNWHEKVFDEAIVQKWREEARTQSENGLYSRIMEGKTHWNEIPVPQSRIISEEVFEFCIAELRNKAPYFVKTGLIPTLDSDGNAIVKSDNLMSAELRHELKQAFETLRADQAGNVDWHPGTNDMVQNLVHPSMYPFVYNRSSFILEEQVNKENALDFVGKGELVPEITRLADFGGRFINVCWRPEDRGTVPPEYRSSHYQWLPANVSFREDGSAEFTSYINNLHPGKYPAIYKAIEHAIDTAIPAWDQCLKEDIKYDKKVTAGRNESRFEFISDADDDDEDLWTKSMRYKWPREFRYNYFNFGKRTQPSRGETIIPGKWVEGRDAILPEPKKFEEIDYTPPQSIQEKFKEHGLQVIVKMASIELTPEKPHFPAGSWHVEGQMNERICATALFYLDSENVTDSHLSFRMQTSAWLSDSISTGQDNYNWLERVFGTRLGHGGSCIQNYGDVKTCEGRVLAFPNVYQHRVSSFRLKDETKPGHRRFLALWLVDPHERIVSTANVPPQQRDWWTEVSKAAEGSQTEIPGSLMTVEEAQEHRVKLMHERSRYEEKAEHNMERQSYNFCEH
;
A
#
# COMPACT_ATOMS: atom_id res chain seq x y z
N MET A 1 21.69 6.03 -40.17
CA MET A 1 20.96 6.52 -38.99
C MET A 1 21.39 5.66 -37.80
N PRO A 2 22.04 6.21 -36.78
CA PRO A 2 22.56 5.39 -35.68
C PRO A 2 21.47 5.13 -34.63
N LYS A 3 21.44 3.90 -34.10
CA LYS A 3 20.56 3.42 -33.04
C LYS A 3 20.86 4.14 -31.71
N ALA A 4 19.85 4.72 -31.10
CA ALA A 4 19.93 5.25 -29.76
C ALA A 4 20.10 4.11 -28.76
N ARG A 5 21.15 4.15 -27.95
CA ARG A 5 21.37 3.28 -26.80
C ARG A 5 20.56 3.85 -25.62
N ALA A 6 19.78 3.01 -24.99
CA ALA A 6 19.15 3.32 -23.71
C ALA A 6 20.24 3.58 -22.65
N SER A 7 20.17 4.72 -21.99
CA SER A 7 21.07 5.08 -20.90
C SER A 7 20.60 4.37 -19.61
N GLN A 8 21.47 3.53 -19.04
CA GLN A 8 21.35 3.04 -17.67
C GLN A 8 21.50 4.20 -16.68
N PRO A 9 20.86 4.14 -15.51
CA PRO A 9 21.01 5.16 -14.49
C PRO A 9 22.45 5.18 -13.96
N TYR A 10 23.04 6.36 -13.90
CA TYR A 10 24.37 6.62 -13.38
C TYR A 10 24.34 6.48 -11.86
N VAL A 11 24.96 5.42 -11.35
CA VAL A 11 25.26 5.26 -9.92
C VAL A 11 26.68 5.76 -9.70
N ASP A 12 26.83 6.77 -8.86
CA ASP A 12 28.13 7.38 -8.55
C ASP A 12 29.04 6.38 -7.83
N ASP A 13 30.09 5.90 -8.52
CA ASP A 13 31.09 4.97 -8.02
C ASP A 13 31.99 5.53 -6.86
N LYS A 14 31.82 6.78 -6.50
CA LYS A 14 32.55 7.37 -5.36
C LYS A 14 32.04 6.89 -4.02
N LEU A 15 30.77 6.52 -3.90
CA LEU A 15 30.17 6.02 -2.65
C LEU A 15 30.55 4.56 -2.33
N LYS A 16 31.06 3.80 -3.30
CA LYS A 16 31.49 2.41 -3.09
C LYS A 16 32.88 2.27 -2.44
N LYS A 17 33.68 3.35 -2.39
CA LYS A 17 35.08 3.27 -1.90
C LYS A 17 35.28 3.59 -0.42
N GLU A 18 34.30 4.15 0.29
CA GLU A 18 34.48 4.57 1.68
C GLU A 18 34.05 3.57 2.75
N PHE A 19 33.41 2.44 2.38
CA PHE A 19 32.94 1.43 3.33
C PHE A 19 33.31 -0.01 2.92
N SER A 20 34.61 -0.31 2.80
CA SER A 20 35.07 -1.69 2.78
C SER A 20 35.43 -2.14 4.21
N LEU A 21 34.63 -3.00 4.79
CA LEU A 21 34.95 -3.72 6.01
C LEU A 21 36.11 -4.69 5.77
N PRO A 22 37.03 -4.89 6.73
CA PRO A 22 38.15 -5.81 6.59
C PRO A 22 37.69 -7.27 6.56
N ASN A 23 38.27 -8.03 5.63
CA ASN A 23 38.06 -9.46 5.46
C ASN A 23 38.46 -10.25 6.72
N LEU A 24 37.54 -11.01 7.27
CA LEU A 24 37.83 -12.04 8.26
C LEU A 24 38.34 -13.32 7.52
N PRO A 25 39.34 -14.01 8.08
CA PRO A 25 39.91 -15.20 7.45
C PRO A 25 38.94 -16.40 7.48
N PRO A 26 39.05 -17.33 6.52
CA PRO A 26 38.14 -18.47 6.41
C PRO A 26 38.38 -19.48 7.54
N THR A 27 37.30 -19.91 8.20
CA THR A 27 37.34 -21.00 9.17
C THR A 27 37.41 -22.34 8.43
N SER A 28 38.35 -23.17 8.89
CA SER A 28 38.64 -24.51 8.37
C SER A 28 37.50 -25.50 8.61
N GLU A 29 37.05 -26.18 7.56
CA GLU A 29 36.16 -27.36 7.62
C GLU A 29 36.85 -28.51 8.35
N SER A 30 36.29 -29.00 9.44
CA SER A 30 36.63 -30.29 10.04
C SER A 30 35.60 -31.35 9.62
N LYS A 31 36.03 -32.32 8.85
CA LYS A 31 35.29 -33.55 8.47
C LYS A 31 35.12 -34.43 9.69
N VAL A 32 33.88 -34.68 10.13
CA VAL A 32 33.53 -35.70 11.09
C VAL A 32 32.82 -36.86 10.35
N LYS A 33 33.36 -38.05 10.46
CA LYS A 33 32.78 -39.31 9.93
C LYS A 33 31.63 -39.78 10.82
N PRO A 34 30.60 -40.46 10.25
CA PRO A 34 29.49 -40.95 11.05
C PRO A 34 29.87 -42.29 11.75
N ASN A 35 29.64 -42.36 13.04
CA ASN A 35 29.66 -43.61 13.80
C ASN A 35 28.24 -44.06 14.11
N SER A 36 27.90 -45.24 13.63
CA SER A 36 26.64 -45.95 13.84
C SER A 36 26.63 -46.65 15.22
N THR A 37 25.77 -46.21 16.13
CA THR A 37 25.25 -47.14 17.17
C THR A 37 23.82 -46.72 17.51
N ALA A 38 22.87 -47.56 17.12
CA ALA A 38 21.48 -47.48 17.48
C ALA A 38 21.31 -47.75 18.99
N LYS A 39 20.80 -46.77 19.74
CA LYS A 39 20.23 -47.02 21.08
C LYS A 39 18.72 -46.87 20.99
N THR A 40 18.02 -47.94 21.30
CA THR A 40 16.59 -47.99 21.54
C THR A 40 16.16 -47.06 22.66
N PHE A 41 15.33 -46.10 22.36
CA PHE A 41 14.70 -45.22 23.36
C PHE A 41 13.35 -45.81 23.79
N SER A 42 13.17 -46.00 25.09
CA SER A 42 11.87 -46.29 25.70
C SER A 42 11.01 -45.04 25.72
N PRO A 43 9.67 -45.12 25.57
CA PRO A 43 8.81 -43.92 25.57
C PRO A 43 8.78 -43.27 26.93
N PRO A 44 8.73 -41.92 27.01
CA PRO A 44 8.64 -41.16 28.25
C PRO A 44 7.29 -41.37 28.96
N SER A 45 7.29 -41.31 30.28
CA SER A 45 6.14 -41.55 31.13
C SER A 45 5.01 -40.51 30.93
N GLN A 46 3.76 -40.88 31.16
CA GLN A 46 2.56 -40.03 30.98
C GLN A 46 2.62 -38.67 31.70
N SER A 47 3.44 -38.52 32.74
CA SER A 47 3.61 -37.24 33.47
C SER A 47 4.33 -36.15 32.67
N THR A 48 5.21 -36.55 31.76
CA THR A 48 5.96 -35.59 30.89
C THR A 48 5.08 -35.08 29.72
N PHE A 49 4.11 -35.91 29.30
CA PHE A 49 3.18 -35.50 28.22
C PHE A 49 2.16 -34.46 28.71
N ALA A 50 1.70 -34.57 29.96
CA ALA A 50 0.79 -33.58 30.55
C ALA A 50 1.43 -32.19 30.72
N ALA A 51 2.74 -32.13 31.03
CA ALA A 51 3.48 -30.87 31.14
C ALA A 51 3.70 -30.17 29.77
N VAL A 52 3.94 -30.99 28.72
CA VAL A 52 4.11 -30.46 27.33
C VAL A 52 2.78 -30.00 26.74
N VAL A 53 1.70 -30.72 27.00
CA VAL A 53 0.36 -30.32 26.54
C VAL A 53 -0.13 -29.07 27.25
N ASN A 54 0.14 -28.91 28.55
CA ASN A 54 -0.18 -27.67 29.29
C ASN A 54 0.67 -26.47 28.84
N PHE A 55 1.91 -26.69 28.37
CA PHE A 55 2.74 -25.63 27.82
C PHE A 55 2.26 -25.16 26.44
N LEU A 56 1.70 -26.07 25.64
CA LEU A 56 1.14 -25.75 24.32
C LEU A 56 -0.31 -25.21 24.36
N SER A 57 -1.04 -25.49 25.44
CA SER A 57 -2.45 -25.09 25.56
C SER A 57 -2.66 -23.73 26.25
N ASN A 58 -1.66 -23.13 26.86
CA ASN A 58 -1.81 -21.80 27.46
C ASN A 58 -0.50 -20.99 27.46
N PRO A 59 -0.05 -20.50 26.30
CA PRO A 59 1.15 -19.68 26.22
C PRO A 59 1.01 -18.33 26.95
N LEU A 60 -0.23 -17.84 27.19
CA LEU A 60 -0.50 -16.65 27.99
C LEU A 60 -0.20 -16.84 29.48
N ALA A 61 -0.46 -18.01 30.05
CA ALA A 61 -0.20 -18.28 31.46
C ALA A 61 1.31 -18.36 31.78
N ALA A 62 2.14 -18.84 30.87
CA ALA A 62 3.59 -18.85 30.99
C ALA A 62 4.22 -17.45 30.87
N LEU A 63 3.56 -16.53 30.16
CA LEU A 63 3.94 -15.12 30.05
C LEU A 63 3.49 -14.34 31.30
N GLN A 64 2.32 -14.62 31.86
CA GLN A 64 1.83 -13.98 33.06
C GLN A 64 2.75 -14.23 34.27
N GLY A 65 3.30 -15.43 34.44
CA GLY A 65 4.21 -15.74 35.55
C GLY A 65 5.60 -15.07 35.49
N LYS A 66 5.98 -14.44 34.37
CA LYS A 66 7.18 -13.59 34.22
C LYS A 66 6.89 -12.10 34.16
N GLN A 67 5.63 -11.72 33.93
CA GLN A 67 5.17 -10.34 33.95
C GLN A 67 4.93 -9.80 35.36
N ASP A 68 4.79 -10.66 36.35
CA ASP A 68 4.54 -10.27 37.74
C ASP A 68 5.70 -9.51 38.43
N SER A 69 6.86 -9.39 37.74
CA SER A 69 7.95 -8.52 38.22
C SER A 69 7.97 -7.13 37.57
N MET A 70 7.10 -6.88 36.57
CA MET A 70 6.83 -5.56 35.98
C MET A 70 5.32 -5.33 36.04
N ALA A 71 4.80 -5.17 37.24
CA ALA A 71 3.38 -5.05 37.47
C ALA A 71 2.79 -3.85 36.73
N GLY A 72 1.96 -4.08 35.75
CA GLY A 72 0.83 -3.25 35.40
C GLY A 72 0.78 -2.60 34.04
N PHE A 73 1.83 -2.50 33.23
CA PHE A 73 1.76 -1.78 31.94
C PHE A 73 1.90 -2.71 30.72
N GLN A 74 0.84 -2.79 29.92
CA GLN A 74 0.90 -3.44 28.60
C GLN A 74 1.32 -2.41 27.56
N TYR A 75 2.50 -2.60 26.97
CA TYR A 75 2.95 -1.76 25.86
C TYR A 75 2.01 -1.91 24.67
N PRO A 76 1.38 -0.82 24.18
CA PRO A 76 0.51 -0.90 23.02
C PRO A 76 1.27 -1.47 21.81
N GLY A 77 0.69 -2.44 21.16
CA GLY A 77 1.24 -3.05 19.94
C GLY A 77 2.42 -4.00 20.13
N VAL A 78 2.99 -4.10 21.32
CA VAL A 78 4.19 -4.92 21.57
C VAL A 78 3.92 -6.42 21.51
N ASN A 79 2.78 -6.86 21.98
CA ASN A 79 2.38 -8.28 22.01
C ASN A 79 1.22 -8.60 21.07
N LEU A 80 0.81 -7.68 20.22
CA LEU A 80 -0.26 -7.93 19.27
C LEU A 80 0.22 -8.89 18.19
N PRO A 81 -0.54 -9.96 17.90
CA PRO A 81 -0.26 -10.83 16.78
C PRO A 81 -0.35 -10.01 15.50
N LEU A 82 0.55 -10.28 14.58
CA LEU A 82 0.43 -9.74 13.24
C LEU A 82 -0.86 -10.27 12.60
N ASN A 83 -1.46 -9.46 11.74
CA ASN A 83 -2.63 -9.80 10.94
C ASN A 83 -2.36 -10.94 9.96
N THR A 84 -1.99 -12.12 10.47
CA THR A 84 -1.71 -13.28 9.65
C THR A 84 -2.71 -14.38 9.95
N SER A 85 -3.21 -14.98 8.89
CA SER A 85 -4.32 -15.93 8.88
C SER A 85 -4.11 -17.23 9.65
N ASP A 86 -2.89 -17.53 10.14
CA ASP A 86 -2.56 -18.88 10.59
C ASP A 86 -2.81 -19.18 12.08
N ARG A 87 -3.16 -18.20 12.89
CA ARG A 87 -3.39 -18.41 14.33
C ARG A 87 -4.83 -18.73 14.70
N PHE A 88 -5.75 -18.36 13.83
CA PHE A 88 -7.18 -18.54 14.08
C PHE A 88 -7.75 -19.47 13.02
N ARG A 89 -8.76 -20.24 13.38
CA ARG A 89 -9.63 -20.83 12.37
C ARG A 89 -10.23 -19.69 11.55
N PHE A 90 -10.40 -19.89 10.26
CA PHE A 90 -10.86 -18.84 9.32
C PHE A 90 -12.14 -18.14 9.74
N ASP A 91 -12.95 -18.79 10.57
CA ASP A 91 -14.20 -18.29 11.13
C ASP A 91 -14.08 -17.45 12.42
N GLU A 92 -12.87 -17.45 13.04
CA GLU A 92 -12.58 -16.77 14.31
C GLU A 92 -11.66 -15.55 14.17
N LEU A 93 -11.27 -15.18 12.93
CA LEU A 93 -10.38 -14.04 12.71
C LEU A 93 -11.06 -12.72 13.08
N PRO A 94 -10.42 -11.88 13.89
CA PRO A 94 -10.94 -10.55 14.19
C PRO A 94 -10.97 -9.70 12.92
N PRO A 95 -11.90 -8.73 12.82
CA PRO A 95 -11.89 -7.76 11.76
C PRO A 95 -10.61 -6.92 11.81
N VAL A 96 -10.05 -6.62 10.64
CA VAL A 96 -8.84 -5.80 10.49
C VAL A 96 -8.88 -5.06 9.17
N TYR A 97 -8.17 -3.92 9.11
CA TYR A 97 -7.85 -3.31 7.84
C TYR A 97 -6.52 -3.88 7.30
N PRO A 98 -6.43 -4.22 6.01
CA PRO A 98 -5.20 -4.70 5.42
C PRO A 98 -4.08 -3.65 5.55
N ILE A 99 -2.90 -4.11 5.95
CA ILE A 99 -1.69 -3.30 5.97
C ILE A 99 -0.81 -3.66 4.78
N GLY A 100 -0.01 -2.72 4.29
CA GLY A 100 0.76 -2.83 3.04
C GLY A 100 1.93 -3.81 3.06
N MET A 101 1.71 -5.02 3.55
CA MET A 101 2.77 -6.02 3.66
C MET A 101 2.60 -7.09 2.60
N PRO A 102 3.62 -7.42 1.79
CA PRO A 102 3.54 -8.52 0.86
C PRO A 102 3.08 -9.81 1.57
N GLN A 103 2.13 -10.51 0.98
CA GLN A 103 1.56 -11.76 1.51
C GLN A 103 0.76 -11.62 2.81
N ALA A 104 0.55 -10.40 3.32
CA ALA A 104 -0.41 -10.19 4.38
C ALA A 104 -1.84 -10.37 3.87
N ARG A 105 -2.77 -10.58 4.78
CA ARG A 105 -4.18 -10.72 4.46
C ARG A 105 -4.71 -9.45 3.77
N GLY A 106 -5.46 -9.63 2.69
CA GLY A 106 -6.05 -8.52 1.94
C GLY A 106 -5.10 -7.73 1.03
N THR A 107 -3.82 -8.15 0.90
CA THR A 107 -2.82 -7.44 0.07
C THR A 107 -2.75 -7.93 -1.37
N THR A 108 -3.51 -8.96 -1.72
CA THR A 108 -3.64 -9.44 -3.10
C THR A 108 -5.05 -9.24 -3.61
N SER A 109 -5.17 -8.93 -4.90
CA SER A 109 -6.45 -8.80 -5.59
C SER A 109 -6.65 -9.91 -6.62
N MET A 110 -7.83 -10.00 -7.19
CA MET A 110 -8.05 -10.76 -8.41
C MET A 110 -7.37 -10.07 -9.58
N ILE A 111 -6.92 -10.85 -10.56
CA ILE A 111 -6.42 -10.29 -11.82
C ILE A 111 -7.56 -9.70 -12.63
N LEU A 112 -7.38 -8.50 -13.16
CA LEU A 112 -8.36 -7.82 -14.00
C LEU A 112 -8.05 -8.00 -15.49
N PRO A 113 -9.07 -8.20 -16.33
CA PRO A 113 -8.90 -8.09 -17.77
C PRO A 113 -8.35 -6.72 -18.20
N ILE A 114 -7.56 -6.69 -19.27
CA ILE A 114 -7.00 -5.41 -19.79
C ILE A 114 -8.10 -4.40 -20.11
N ARG A 115 -9.28 -4.86 -20.54
CA ARG A 115 -10.46 -4.00 -20.77
C ARG A 115 -10.94 -3.36 -19.47
N GLU A 116 -10.95 -4.10 -18.35
CA GLU A 116 -11.36 -3.54 -17.06
C GLU A 116 -10.39 -2.46 -16.58
N VAL A 117 -9.09 -2.69 -16.73
CA VAL A 117 -8.07 -1.66 -16.45
C VAL A 117 -8.28 -0.44 -17.38
N ALA A 118 -8.55 -0.66 -18.65
CA ALA A 118 -8.85 0.42 -19.60
C ALA A 118 -10.11 1.22 -19.22
N MET A 119 -11.17 0.54 -18.74
CA MET A 119 -12.39 1.18 -18.26
C MET A 119 -12.09 2.10 -17.07
N MET A 120 -11.30 1.62 -16.11
CA MET A 120 -10.87 2.44 -14.95
C MET A 120 -10.10 3.67 -15.40
N LEU A 121 -9.16 3.53 -16.35
CA LEU A 121 -8.38 4.64 -16.90
C LEU A 121 -9.24 5.68 -17.64
N ILE A 122 -10.27 5.24 -18.36
CA ILE A 122 -11.21 6.14 -19.03
C ILE A 122 -12.06 6.90 -18.03
N MET A 123 -12.65 6.20 -17.07
CA MET A 123 -13.48 6.82 -16.04
C MET A 123 -12.67 7.79 -15.19
N GLU A 124 -11.40 7.45 -14.89
CA GLU A 124 -10.49 8.37 -14.18
C GLU A 124 -10.32 9.68 -14.94
N LYS A 125 -10.05 9.64 -16.24
CA LYS A 125 -9.93 10.83 -17.10
C LYS A 125 -11.23 11.60 -17.25
N LEU A 126 -12.37 10.92 -17.34
CA LEU A 126 -13.67 11.57 -17.49
C LEU A 126 -14.05 12.31 -16.21
N THR A 127 -13.73 11.75 -15.04
CA THR A 127 -14.01 12.39 -13.76
C THR A 127 -13.06 13.55 -13.42
N ASP A 128 -11.98 13.76 -14.17
CA ASP A 128 -11.16 14.96 -14.11
C ASP A 128 -11.72 16.15 -14.94
N LYS A 129 -12.74 15.89 -15.77
CA LYS A 129 -13.38 16.96 -16.55
C LYS A 129 -14.29 17.79 -15.64
N PRO A 130 -14.26 19.13 -15.71
CA PRO A 130 -15.15 19.98 -14.91
C PRO A 130 -16.62 19.62 -15.13
N ASN A 131 -17.41 19.55 -14.05
CA ASN A 131 -18.83 19.22 -14.06
C ASN A 131 -19.15 17.88 -14.76
N TRP A 132 -18.24 16.90 -14.62
CA TRP A 132 -18.42 15.59 -15.23
C TRP A 132 -19.74 14.91 -14.83
N HIS A 133 -20.16 15.11 -13.56
CA HIS A 133 -21.35 14.53 -12.95
C HIS A 133 -22.68 15.04 -13.54
N GLU A 134 -22.67 16.22 -14.18
CA GLU A 134 -23.79 16.74 -14.95
C GLU A 134 -23.66 16.35 -16.41
N LYS A 135 -22.45 16.48 -16.96
CA LYS A 135 -22.14 16.20 -18.37
C LYS A 135 -22.35 14.76 -18.79
N VAL A 136 -22.25 13.81 -17.85
CA VAL A 136 -22.48 12.39 -18.11
C VAL A 136 -23.94 12.06 -18.48
N PHE A 137 -24.88 12.98 -18.20
CA PHE A 137 -26.28 12.87 -18.58
C PHE A 137 -26.63 13.65 -19.87
N ASP A 138 -25.69 14.39 -20.44
CA ASP A 138 -25.85 15.08 -21.73
C ASP A 138 -25.36 14.18 -22.88
N GLU A 139 -26.27 13.65 -23.64
CA GLU A 139 -25.96 12.70 -24.74
C GLU A 139 -25.05 13.30 -25.82
N ALA A 140 -25.13 14.63 -26.07
CA ALA A 140 -24.25 15.29 -27.04
C ALA A 140 -22.80 15.35 -26.51
N ILE A 141 -22.62 15.51 -25.21
CA ILE A 141 -21.31 15.49 -24.59
C ILE A 141 -20.78 14.04 -24.49
N VAL A 142 -21.64 13.09 -24.12
CA VAL A 142 -21.29 11.66 -24.07
C VAL A 142 -20.83 11.17 -25.45
N GLN A 143 -21.50 11.61 -26.52
CA GLN A 143 -21.08 11.28 -27.90
C GLN A 143 -19.68 11.83 -28.21
N LYS A 144 -19.32 13.04 -27.76
CA LYS A 144 -17.94 13.57 -27.92
C LYS A 144 -16.92 12.73 -27.13
N TRP A 145 -17.25 12.33 -25.93
CA TRP A 145 -16.38 11.45 -25.12
C TRP A 145 -16.19 10.08 -25.78
N ARG A 146 -17.24 9.55 -26.41
CA ARG A 146 -17.18 8.31 -27.19
C ARG A 146 -16.19 8.44 -28.36
N GLU A 147 -16.26 9.54 -29.12
CA GLU A 147 -15.32 9.78 -30.23
C GLU A 147 -13.88 9.98 -29.67
N GLU A 148 -13.71 10.69 -28.58
CA GLU A 148 -12.39 10.81 -27.89
C GLU A 148 -11.83 9.43 -27.51
N ALA A 149 -12.65 8.53 -26.94
CA ALA A 149 -12.27 7.16 -26.60
C ALA A 149 -11.93 6.32 -27.85
N ARG A 150 -12.70 6.48 -28.92
CA ARG A 150 -12.48 5.77 -30.20
C ARG A 150 -11.20 6.19 -30.89
N THR A 151 -10.78 7.44 -30.76
CA THR A 151 -9.58 7.99 -31.40
C THR A 151 -8.30 7.73 -30.59
N GLN A 152 -8.39 7.17 -29.38
CA GLN A 152 -7.20 6.80 -28.64
C GLN A 152 -6.40 5.72 -29.36
N SER A 153 -5.07 5.85 -29.28
CA SER A 153 -4.17 4.83 -29.81
C SER A 153 -4.28 3.54 -29.00
N GLU A 154 -4.72 2.46 -29.62
CA GLU A 154 -4.77 1.13 -29.00
C GLU A 154 -3.40 0.71 -28.45
N ASN A 155 -2.32 0.91 -29.22
CA ASN A 155 -0.96 0.64 -28.76
C ASN A 155 -0.55 1.51 -27.57
N GLY A 156 -0.96 2.79 -27.56
CA GLY A 156 -0.68 3.69 -26.46
C GLY A 156 -1.41 3.28 -25.17
N LEU A 157 -2.67 2.91 -25.29
CA LEU A 157 -3.46 2.40 -24.18
C LEU A 157 -2.90 1.07 -23.65
N TYR A 158 -2.60 0.14 -24.56
CA TYR A 158 -1.99 -1.14 -24.21
C TYR A 158 -0.65 -0.97 -23.50
N SER A 159 0.23 -0.12 -24.03
CA SER A 159 1.54 0.16 -23.40
C SER A 159 1.40 0.72 -21.99
N ARG A 160 0.40 1.56 -21.74
CA ARG A 160 0.12 2.12 -20.43
C ARG A 160 -0.39 1.06 -19.44
N ILE A 161 -1.27 0.15 -19.89
CA ILE A 161 -1.76 -0.98 -19.08
C ILE A 161 -0.61 -1.93 -18.73
N MET A 162 0.31 -2.13 -19.68
CA MET A 162 1.43 -3.06 -19.56
C MET A 162 2.68 -2.45 -18.91
N GLU A 163 2.66 -1.17 -18.54
CA GLU A 163 3.83 -0.50 -17.97
C GLU A 163 4.35 -1.22 -16.72
N GLY A 164 5.66 -1.47 -16.67
CA GLY A 164 6.33 -2.12 -15.54
C GLY A 164 6.11 -3.63 -15.44
N LYS A 165 5.35 -4.26 -16.35
CA LYS A 165 5.24 -5.72 -16.42
C LYS A 165 6.47 -6.28 -17.14
N THR A 166 7.21 -7.14 -16.46
CA THR A 166 8.34 -7.86 -17.04
C THR A 166 7.87 -9.22 -17.57
N HIS A 167 8.13 -9.49 -18.84
CA HIS A 167 7.83 -10.77 -19.46
C HIS A 167 9.06 -11.28 -20.21
N TRP A 168 9.29 -12.59 -20.19
CA TRP A 168 10.34 -13.23 -20.97
C TRP A 168 10.10 -13.12 -22.46
N ASN A 169 8.83 -13.07 -22.87
CA ASN A 169 8.39 -12.82 -24.24
C ASN A 169 7.29 -11.77 -24.26
N GLU A 170 7.26 -10.91 -25.26
CA GLU A 170 6.19 -9.93 -25.45
C GLU A 170 4.83 -10.65 -25.65
N ILE A 171 3.80 -10.09 -25.00
CA ILE A 171 2.41 -10.48 -25.25
C ILE A 171 1.94 -9.59 -26.39
N PRO A 172 1.48 -10.17 -27.51
CA PRO A 172 1.02 -9.38 -28.63
C PRO A 172 -0.19 -8.49 -28.25
N VAL A 173 -0.23 -7.29 -28.79
CA VAL A 173 -1.41 -6.40 -28.68
C VAL A 173 -2.63 -7.14 -29.26
N PRO A 174 -3.79 -7.16 -28.55
CA PRO A 174 -4.99 -7.76 -29.10
C PRO A 174 -5.39 -7.13 -30.43
N GLN A 175 -5.90 -7.92 -31.36
CA GLN A 175 -6.40 -7.40 -32.66
C GLN A 175 -7.77 -6.73 -32.50
N SER A 176 -8.58 -7.18 -31.53
CA SER A 176 -9.83 -6.51 -31.18
C SER A 176 -9.54 -5.23 -30.41
N ARG A 177 -10.40 -4.23 -30.59
CA ARG A 177 -10.29 -2.97 -29.84
C ARG A 177 -10.41 -3.22 -28.35
N ILE A 178 -9.54 -2.59 -27.56
CA ILE A 178 -9.62 -2.64 -26.10
C ILE A 178 -10.91 -1.93 -25.63
N ILE A 179 -11.21 -0.77 -26.21
CA ILE A 179 -12.43 -0.04 -25.93
C ILE A 179 -13.46 -0.33 -27.04
N SER A 180 -14.32 -1.33 -26.78
CA SER A 180 -15.50 -1.61 -27.60
C SER A 180 -16.63 -0.60 -27.29
N GLU A 181 -17.73 -0.68 -28.03
CA GLU A 181 -18.91 0.12 -27.75
C GLU A 181 -19.51 -0.25 -26.39
N GLU A 182 -19.61 -1.54 -26.12
CA GLU A 182 -20.14 -2.11 -24.88
C GLU A 182 -19.31 -1.68 -23.66
N VAL A 183 -17.97 -1.65 -23.80
CA VAL A 183 -17.05 -1.18 -22.77
C VAL A 183 -17.30 0.30 -22.47
N PHE A 184 -17.45 1.13 -23.51
CA PHE A 184 -17.71 2.56 -23.31
C PHE A 184 -19.08 2.81 -22.65
N GLU A 185 -20.15 2.13 -23.14
CA GLU A 185 -21.50 2.24 -22.56
C GLU A 185 -21.53 1.83 -21.08
N PHE A 186 -20.80 0.78 -20.72
CA PHE A 186 -20.67 0.38 -19.32
C PHE A 186 -20.01 1.48 -18.49
N CYS A 187 -18.92 2.10 -18.97
CA CYS A 187 -18.27 3.20 -18.26
C CYS A 187 -19.24 4.37 -18.03
N ILE A 188 -20.04 4.72 -19.02
CA ILE A 188 -21.04 5.80 -18.88
C ILE A 188 -22.13 5.43 -17.86
N ALA A 189 -22.63 4.18 -17.90
CA ALA A 189 -23.62 3.71 -16.94
C ALA A 189 -23.06 3.76 -15.49
N GLU A 190 -21.82 3.33 -15.30
CA GLU A 190 -21.17 3.38 -13.98
C GLU A 190 -20.94 4.83 -13.51
N LEU A 191 -20.51 5.73 -14.41
CA LEU A 191 -20.35 7.14 -14.05
C LEU A 191 -21.69 7.82 -13.72
N ARG A 192 -22.79 7.46 -14.40
CA ARG A 192 -24.15 7.92 -14.06
C ARG A 192 -24.58 7.44 -12.68
N ASN A 193 -24.25 6.21 -12.32
CA ASN A 193 -24.50 5.68 -10.98
C ASN A 193 -23.63 6.35 -9.92
N LYS A 194 -22.38 6.70 -10.24
CA LYS A 194 -21.43 7.37 -9.34
C LYS A 194 -21.75 8.86 -9.10
N ALA A 195 -22.36 9.53 -10.06
CA ALA A 195 -22.64 10.97 -10.01
C ALA A 195 -23.49 11.41 -8.80
N PRO A 196 -24.61 10.74 -8.42
CA PRO A 196 -25.35 11.09 -7.21
C PRO A 196 -24.55 10.97 -5.92
N TYR A 197 -23.66 9.97 -5.82
CA TYR A 197 -22.76 9.81 -4.70
C TYR A 197 -21.78 10.98 -4.60
N PHE A 198 -21.18 11.39 -5.74
CA PHE A 198 -20.31 12.56 -5.79
C PHE A 198 -21.04 13.85 -5.40
N VAL A 199 -22.26 14.08 -5.90
CA VAL A 199 -23.05 15.25 -5.53
C VAL A 199 -23.33 15.33 -4.03
N LYS A 200 -23.56 14.18 -3.41
CA LYS A 200 -23.82 14.08 -1.96
C LYS A 200 -22.56 14.27 -1.10
N THR A 201 -21.42 13.75 -1.54
CA THR A 201 -20.23 13.59 -0.69
C THR A 201 -19.00 14.38 -1.17
N GLY A 202 -18.96 14.78 -2.44
CA GLY A 202 -17.76 15.32 -3.07
C GLY A 202 -16.66 14.29 -3.37
N LEU A 203 -16.89 12.99 -3.05
CA LEU A 203 -15.93 11.92 -3.21
C LEU A 203 -16.11 11.21 -4.57
N ILE A 204 -14.99 10.83 -5.17
CA ILE A 204 -14.94 10.06 -6.41
C ILE A 204 -14.10 8.80 -6.16
N PRO A 205 -14.73 7.64 -5.87
CA PRO A 205 -14.05 6.36 -5.93
C PRO A 205 -13.58 6.07 -7.35
N THR A 206 -12.30 5.80 -7.52
CA THR A 206 -11.67 5.57 -8.81
C THR A 206 -10.66 4.44 -8.75
N LEU A 207 -10.25 3.91 -9.90
CA LEU A 207 -9.36 2.75 -10.00
C LEU A 207 -9.80 1.61 -9.06
N ASP A 208 -11.11 1.42 -8.98
CA ASP A 208 -11.79 0.54 -8.03
C ASP A 208 -11.90 -0.88 -8.57
N SER A 209 -11.48 -1.83 -7.75
CA SER A 209 -11.52 -3.25 -8.04
C SER A 209 -11.55 -4.08 -6.76
N ASP A 210 -12.34 -5.13 -6.75
CA ASP A 210 -12.38 -6.13 -5.67
C ASP A 210 -12.49 -5.50 -4.26
N GLY A 211 -13.31 -4.46 -4.13
CA GLY A 211 -13.52 -3.73 -2.89
C GLY A 211 -12.37 -2.81 -2.45
N ASN A 212 -11.31 -2.68 -3.25
CA ASN A 212 -10.29 -1.66 -3.05
C ASN A 212 -10.55 -0.50 -4.00
N ALA A 213 -10.45 0.72 -3.51
CA ALA A 213 -10.62 1.91 -4.32
C ALA A 213 -9.61 2.99 -3.91
N ILE A 214 -9.19 3.79 -4.88
CA ILE A 214 -8.57 5.08 -4.62
C ILE A 214 -9.68 6.11 -4.62
N VAL A 215 -9.66 7.04 -3.68
CA VAL A 215 -10.67 8.09 -3.56
C VAL A 215 -10.02 9.43 -3.83
N LYS A 216 -10.57 10.18 -4.79
CA LYS A 216 -10.15 11.55 -5.05
C LYS A 216 -11.27 12.53 -4.79
N SER A 217 -10.92 13.75 -4.42
CA SER A 217 -11.86 14.86 -4.27
C SER A 217 -11.16 16.19 -4.48
N ASP A 218 -11.79 17.06 -5.26
CA ASP A 218 -11.37 18.45 -5.44
C ASP A 218 -12.26 19.41 -4.59
N ASN A 219 -13.26 18.86 -3.89
CA ASN A 219 -14.23 19.62 -3.11
C ASN A 219 -14.12 19.40 -1.59
N LEU A 220 -13.39 18.36 -1.16
CA LEU A 220 -13.33 17.96 0.23
C LEU A 220 -12.50 18.94 1.08
N MET A 221 -11.39 19.43 0.54
CA MET A 221 -10.56 20.44 1.20
C MET A 221 -11.21 21.80 1.06
N SER A 222 -11.86 22.29 2.12
CA SER A 222 -12.47 23.61 2.15
C SER A 222 -11.45 24.73 1.93
N ALA A 223 -11.92 25.90 1.50
CA ALA A 223 -11.05 27.07 1.37
C ALA A 223 -10.42 27.48 2.71
N GLU A 224 -11.14 27.29 3.81
CA GLU A 224 -10.70 27.57 5.17
C GLU A 224 -9.55 26.62 5.56
N LEU A 225 -9.76 25.29 5.48
CA LEU A 225 -8.72 24.31 5.76
C LEU A 225 -7.47 24.54 4.89
N ARG A 226 -7.68 24.84 3.61
CA ARG A 226 -6.57 25.14 2.72
C ARG A 226 -5.78 26.36 3.15
N HIS A 227 -6.47 27.40 3.61
CA HIS A 227 -5.83 28.61 4.14
C HIS A 227 -5.04 28.30 5.42
N GLU A 228 -5.64 27.60 6.38
CA GLU A 228 -5.00 27.17 7.62
C GLU A 228 -3.73 26.36 7.36
N LEU A 229 -3.81 25.38 6.47
CA LEU A 229 -2.65 24.55 6.09
C LEU A 229 -1.57 25.37 5.38
N LYS A 230 -1.92 26.31 4.48
CA LYS A 230 -0.93 27.21 3.85
C LYS A 230 -0.21 28.05 4.90
N GLN A 231 -0.92 28.62 5.86
CA GLN A 231 -0.30 29.36 6.96
C GLN A 231 0.61 28.47 7.81
N ALA A 232 0.21 27.22 8.08
CA ALA A 232 1.04 26.25 8.79
C ALA A 232 2.37 25.99 8.06
N PHE A 233 2.31 25.80 6.74
CA PHE A 233 3.50 25.61 5.91
C PHE A 233 4.42 26.84 5.92
N GLU A 234 3.87 28.04 5.78
CA GLU A 234 4.64 29.27 5.80
C GLU A 234 5.30 29.51 7.16
N THR A 235 4.60 29.23 8.25
CA THR A 235 5.15 29.34 9.62
C THR A 235 6.32 28.40 9.81
N LEU A 236 6.17 27.12 9.47
CA LEU A 236 7.25 26.13 9.62
C LEU A 236 8.45 26.43 8.71
N ARG A 237 8.21 26.89 7.48
CA ARG A 237 9.28 27.30 6.57
C ARG A 237 10.04 28.51 7.08
N ALA A 238 9.34 29.50 7.62
CA ALA A 238 9.97 30.69 8.21
C ALA A 238 10.87 30.31 9.40
N ASP A 239 10.41 29.40 10.25
CA ASP A 239 11.18 28.93 11.40
C ASP A 239 12.41 28.12 11.00
N GLN A 240 12.37 27.42 9.86
CA GLN A 240 13.49 26.68 9.31
C GLN A 240 14.41 27.51 8.39
N ALA A 241 14.13 28.81 8.15
CA ALA A 241 14.87 29.60 7.17
C ALA A 241 16.39 29.64 7.42
N GLY A 242 16.82 29.55 8.68
CA GLY A 242 18.25 29.50 9.06
C GLY A 242 18.91 28.12 8.96
N ASN A 243 18.11 27.06 8.96
CA ASN A 243 18.59 25.66 8.92
C ASN A 243 17.50 24.76 8.31
N VAL A 244 17.48 24.70 6.98
CA VAL A 244 16.46 23.96 6.22
C VAL A 244 16.69 22.46 6.38
N ASP A 245 15.67 21.71 6.79
CA ASP A 245 15.73 20.26 6.87
C ASP A 245 15.46 19.63 5.50
N TRP A 246 16.52 19.44 4.71
CA TRP A 246 16.45 18.76 3.44
C TRP A 246 16.36 17.24 3.62
N HIS A 247 15.43 16.64 2.88
CA HIS A 247 15.28 15.18 2.86
C HIS A 247 16.51 14.52 2.22
N PRO A 248 17.18 13.57 2.89
CA PRO A 248 18.36 12.93 2.36
C PRO A 248 18.13 12.30 0.98
N GLY A 249 19.09 12.41 0.08
CA GLY A 249 19.04 11.81 -1.26
C GLY A 249 18.17 12.56 -2.27
N THR A 250 17.57 13.70 -1.92
CA THR A 250 16.69 14.47 -2.83
C THR A 250 17.41 15.65 -3.50
N ASN A 251 18.72 15.76 -3.38
CA ASN A 251 19.49 16.87 -3.93
C ASN A 251 18.94 18.25 -3.50
N ASP A 252 18.58 18.40 -2.21
CA ASP A 252 17.96 19.59 -1.62
C ASP A 252 16.72 20.09 -2.39
N MET A 253 15.90 19.17 -2.89
CA MET A 253 14.65 19.50 -3.54
C MET A 253 13.43 19.20 -2.66
N VAL A 254 13.55 18.42 -1.58
CA VAL A 254 12.45 18.14 -0.66
C VAL A 254 12.78 18.69 0.71
N GLN A 255 12.05 19.74 1.13
CA GLN A 255 12.12 20.27 2.48
C GLN A 255 11.12 19.52 3.37
N ASN A 256 11.61 18.93 4.46
CA ASN A 256 10.77 18.34 5.50
C ASN A 256 10.37 19.45 6.50
N LEU A 257 9.08 19.66 6.67
CA LEU A 257 8.55 20.56 7.70
C LEU A 257 8.16 19.79 8.96
N VAL A 258 7.49 18.65 8.78
CA VAL A 258 7.26 17.63 9.80
C VAL A 258 7.56 16.28 9.16
N HIS A 259 8.47 15.51 9.74
CA HIS A 259 8.86 14.21 9.18
C HIS A 259 8.97 13.13 10.27
N PRO A 260 8.27 12.00 10.13
CA PRO A 260 8.20 10.97 11.18
C PRO A 260 9.51 10.23 11.40
N SER A 261 10.46 10.28 10.46
CA SER A 261 11.79 9.70 10.66
C SER A 261 12.74 10.58 11.47
N MET A 262 12.34 11.83 11.79
CA MET A 262 13.06 12.62 12.78
C MET A 262 12.56 12.26 14.18
N TYR A 263 13.48 11.99 15.10
CA TYR A 263 13.18 11.51 16.44
C TYR A 263 12.24 10.30 16.46
N PRO A 264 12.53 9.23 15.69
CA PRO A 264 11.71 8.03 15.70
C PRO A 264 11.82 7.34 17.07
N PHE A 265 10.94 6.41 17.35
CA PHE A 265 11.18 5.46 18.43
C PHE A 265 12.37 4.57 18.06
N VAL A 266 13.40 4.56 18.89
CA VAL A 266 14.62 3.76 18.71
C VAL A 266 14.67 2.74 19.85
N TYR A 267 14.52 1.46 19.53
CA TYR A 267 14.60 0.39 20.51
C TYR A 267 15.96 0.45 21.25
N ASN A 268 15.97 0.25 22.54
CA ASN A 268 17.12 0.37 23.47
C ASN A 268 17.69 1.80 23.63
N ARG A 269 17.05 2.82 23.07
CA ARG A 269 17.54 4.21 23.15
C ARG A 269 16.47 5.18 23.61
N SER A 270 15.25 5.04 23.11
CA SER A 270 14.11 5.90 23.47
C SER A 270 13.59 5.55 24.85
N SER A 271 13.24 6.58 25.61
CA SER A 271 12.55 6.40 26.89
C SER A 271 11.06 6.13 26.69
N PHE A 272 10.45 5.49 27.65
CA PHE A 272 9.05 5.13 27.67
C PHE A 272 8.43 5.50 29.03
N ILE A 273 7.22 6.05 29.01
CA ILE A 273 6.45 6.34 30.23
C ILE A 273 5.53 5.17 30.53
N LEU A 274 5.67 4.58 31.70
CA LEU A 274 4.96 3.34 32.09
C LEU A 274 3.64 3.62 32.82
N GLU A 275 3.61 4.63 33.69
CA GLU A 275 2.52 4.83 34.64
C GLU A 275 1.49 5.88 34.19
N GLU A 276 1.87 6.76 33.27
CA GLU A 276 1.06 7.87 32.81
C GLU A 276 1.04 7.94 31.29
N GLN A 277 0.12 8.71 30.73
CA GLN A 277 0.10 9.02 29.30
C GLN A 277 0.61 10.44 29.06
N VAL A 278 1.49 10.55 28.05
CA VAL A 278 1.94 11.84 27.57
C VAL A 278 0.86 12.42 26.66
N ASN A 279 0.24 13.52 27.05
CA ASN A 279 -0.71 14.24 26.21
C ASN A 279 -0.08 15.49 25.61
N LYS A 280 -0.79 16.17 24.70
CA LYS A 280 -0.26 17.35 24.00
C LYS A 280 -0.03 18.53 24.96
N GLU A 281 -0.81 18.63 26.05
CA GLU A 281 -0.74 19.70 27.04
C GLU A 281 0.44 19.53 28.00
N ASN A 282 0.73 18.27 28.41
CA ASN A 282 1.79 17.98 29.39
C ASN A 282 3.09 17.43 28.75
N ALA A 283 3.15 17.31 27.43
CA ALA A 283 4.28 16.70 26.75
C ALA A 283 5.64 17.30 27.16
N LEU A 284 5.67 18.62 27.36
CA LEU A 284 6.90 19.32 27.77
C LEU A 284 7.33 18.98 29.19
N ASP A 285 6.41 18.61 30.08
CA ASP A 285 6.71 18.19 31.44
C ASP A 285 7.39 16.83 31.50
N PHE A 286 7.24 16.02 30.43
CA PHE A 286 7.83 14.70 30.30
C PHE A 286 9.16 14.67 29.55
N VAL A 287 9.62 15.79 28.99
CA VAL A 287 10.91 15.84 28.27
C VAL A 287 12.04 15.33 29.18
N GLY A 288 12.78 14.33 28.71
CA GLY A 288 13.89 13.71 29.46
C GLY A 288 13.47 12.74 30.57
N LYS A 289 12.17 12.51 30.78
CA LYS A 289 11.66 11.51 31.72
C LYS A 289 11.46 10.14 31.05
N GLY A 290 11.13 9.15 31.87
CA GLY A 290 10.84 7.78 31.44
C GLY A 290 12.01 6.83 31.59
N GLU A 291 11.73 5.56 31.37
CA GLU A 291 12.69 4.47 31.49
C GLU A 291 13.05 3.91 30.10
N LEU A 292 14.28 3.46 29.94
CA LEU A 292 14.68 2.75 28.72
C LEU A 292 13.93 1.44 28.64
N VAL A 293 13.26 1.22 27.51
CA VAL A 293 12.66 -0.08 27.23
C VAL A 293 13.78 -1.07 26.94
N PRO A 294 13.89 -2.16 27.72
CA PRO A 294 14.86 -3.21 27.43
C PRO A 294 14.57 -3.81 26.05
N GLU A 295 15.61 -4.27 25.40
CA GLU A 295 15.56 -4.86 24.07
C GLU A 295 14.41 -5.87 23.96
N ILE A 296 13.48 -5.60 23.04
CA ILE A 296 12.37 -6.51 22.76
C ILE A 296 12.87 -7.56 21.74
N THR A 297 13.96 -8.24 22.09
CA THR A 297 14.54 -9.33 21.29
C THR A 297 13.57 -10.47 21.04
N ARG A 298 12.51 -10.58 21.86
CA ARG A 298 11.50 -11.64 21.75
C ARG A 298 10.33 -11.34 20.83
N LEU A 299 10.19 -10.13 20.32
CA LEU A 299 9.12 -9.85 19.36
C LEU A 299 9.34 -10.54 18.02
N ALA A 300 10.57 -10.91 17.69
CA ALA A 300 10.87 -11.73 16.52
C ALA A 300 10.26 -13.15 16.64
N ASP A 301 10.13 -13.68 17.86
CA ASP A 301 9.58 -15.03 18.11
C ASP A 301 8.04 -15.07 18.03
N PHE A 302 7.37 -13.92 18.09
CA PHE A 302 5.93 -13.80 17.90
C PHE A 302 5.55 -13.49 16.43
N GLY A 303 6.46 -13.68 15.50
CA GLY A 303 6.20 -13.58 14.09
C GLY A 303 5.00 -14.44 13.73
N GLY A 304 3.88 -13.79 13.39
CA GLY A 304 2.75 -14.48 12.82
C GLY A 304 3.24 -15.24 11.59
N ARG A 305 2.68 -16.40 11.35
CA ARG A 305 2.99 -17.17 10.15
C ARG A 305 2.37 -16.44 8.97
N PHE A 306 3.17 -16.03 7.99
CA PHE A 306 2.66 -15.70 6.68
C PHE A 306 2.12 -16.98 6.04
N ILE A 307 1.02 -16.88 5.35
CA ILE A 307 0.67 -17.91 4.38
C ILE A 307 1.70 -17.75 3.25
N ASN A 308 2.85 -18.38 3.42
CA ASN A 308 3.78 -18.47 2.34
C ASN A 308 3.25 -19.52 1.36
N VAL A 309 2.83 -19.05 0.22
CA VAL A 309 2.42 -19.87 -0.92
C VAL A 309 3.61 -20.63 -1.51
N CYS A 310 4.82 -20.44 -0.96
CA CYS A 310 6.00 -21.20 -1.37
C CYS A 310 5.91 -22.65 -0.93
N TRP A 311 6.18 -23.53 -1.88
CA TRP A 311 6.13 -24.99 -1.77
C TRP A 311 7.12 -25.62 -0.77
N ARG A 312 7.97 -24.84 -0.13
CA ARG A 312 8.95 -25.33 0.83
C ARG A 312 8.38 -25.32 2.25
N PRO A 313 8.22 -26.49 2.89
CA PRO A 313 7.71 -26.58 4.26
C PRO A 313 8.50 -25.77 5.29
N GLU A 314 9.81 -25.59 5.05
CA GLU A 314 10.71 -24.81 5.89
C GLU A 314 10.46 -23.30 5.84
N ASP A 315 9.87 -22.80 4.75
CA ASP A 315 9.55 -21.37 4.57
C ASP A 315 8.13 -21.02 5.04
N ARG A 316 7.37 -22.03 5.47
CA ARG A 316 6.02 -21.80 6.00
C ARG A 316 6.10 -21.13 7.35
N GLY A 317 5.67 -19.91 7.40
CA GLY A 317 5.26 -19.32 8.65
C GLY A 317 6.20 -18.37 9.34
N THR A 318 7.30 -17.94 8.72
CA THR A 318 8.14 -16.89 9.28
C THR A 318 7.98 -15.60 8.48
N VAL A 319 7.63 -14.52 9.17
CA VAL A 319 7.74 -13.17 8.62
C VAL A 319 9.20 -12.96 8.25
N PRO A 320 9.53 -12.59 7.00
CA PRO A 320 10.88 -12.19 6.70
C PRO A 320 11.34 -11.10 7.69
N PRO A 321 12.51 -11.27 8.32
CA PRO A 321 12.95 -10.34 9.39
C PRO A 321 13.04 -8.89 8.90
N GLU A 322 13.26 -8.67 7.61
CA GLU A 322 13.28 -7.35 7.02
C GLU A 322 11.94 -6.63 6.92
N TYR A 323 10.81 -7.34 7.03
CA TYR A 323 9.48 -6.71 7.01
C TYR A 323 9.18 -5.94 8.29
N ARG A 324 9.93 -6.22 9.34
CA ARG A 324 9.82 -5.56 10.62
C ARG A 324 11.17 -4.97 11.02
N SER A 325 11.17 -3.70 11.43
CA SER A 325 12.35 -3.12 12.04
C SER A 325 12.53 -3.63 13.46
N SER A 326 13.74 -4.11 13.80
CA SER A 326 14.16 -4.36 15.16
C SER A 326 14.75 -3.13 15.86
N HIS A 327 14.94 -2.04 15.11
CA HIS A 327 15.63 -0.85 15.59
C HIS A 327 14.73 0.38 15.67
N TYR A 328 13.75 0.52 14.76
CA TYR A 328 13.00 1.76 14.58
C TYR A 328 11.50 1.53 14.44
N GLN A 329 10.75 2.54 14.87
CA GLN A 329 9.33 2.69 14.57
C GLN A 329 9.00 4.17 14.43
N TRP A 330 8.19 4.55 13.44
CA TRP A 330 7.56 5.86 13.42
C TRP A 330 6.53 5.98 14.56
N LEU A 331 6.49 7.12 15.19
CA LEU A 331 5.58 7.37 16.29
C LEU A 331 4.32 8.07 15.77
N PRO A 332 3.15 7.41 15.81
CA PRO A 332 1.88 8.09 15.59
C PRO A 332 1.53 8.98 16.77
N ALA A 333 0.72 10.00 16.52
CA ALA A 333 -0.01 10.72 17.55
C ALA A 333 -1.39 10.06 17.76
N ASN A 334 -1.84 10.02 19.02
CA ASN A 334 -3.17 9.57 19.36
C ASN A 334 -4.20 10.66 19.08
N VAL A 335 -5.35 10.25 18.56
CA VAL A 335 -6.48 11.12 18.23
C VAL A 335 -7.73 10.56 18.89
N SER A 336 -8.50 11.39 19.59
CA SER A 336 -9.84 11.09 20.06
C SER A 336 -10.89 11.88 19.28
N PHE A 337 -12.15 11.60 19.55
CA PHE A 337 -13.28 12.36 18.99
C PHE A 337 -13.98 13.13 20.11
N ARG A 338 -14.21 14.42 19.89
CA ARG A 338 -14.99 15.28 20.80
C ARG A 338 -16.46 14.87 20.78
N GLU A 339 -17.26 15.48 21.64
CA GLU A 339 -18.71 15.22 21.69
C GLU A 339 -19.43 15.58 20.38
N ASP A 340 -18.96 16.58 19.66
CA ASP A 340 -19.44 16.98 18.34
C ASP A 340 -18.95 16.07 17.20
N GLY A 341 -18.08 15.10 17.52
CA GLY A 341 -17.50 14.17 16.59
C GLY A 341 -16.19 14.66 15.95
N SER A 342 -15.77 15.89 16.17
CA SER A 342 -14.51 16.40 15.59
C SER A 342 -13.28 15.72 16.21
N ALA A 343 -12.25 15.53 15.40
CA ALA A 343 -10.99 14.94 15.82
C ALA A 343 -10.20 15.88 16.74
N GLU A 344 -9.51 15.29 17.72
CA GLU A 344 -8.62 16.01 18.63
C GLU A 344 -7.38 15.18 18.95
N PHE A 345 -6.18 15.76 18.80
CA PHE A 345 -4.97 15.11 19.27
C PHE A 345 -4.96 15.01 20.79
N THR A 346 -4.84 13.79 21.29
CA THR A 346 -4.66 13.50 22.72
C THR A 346 -3.21 13.27 23.10
N SER A 347 -2.30 13.11 22.12
CA SER A 347 -0.85 13.14 22.33
C SER A 347 -0.19 14.10 21.34
N TYR A 348 1.08 14.42 21.56
CA TYR A 348 1.77 15.36 20.66
C TYR A 348 2.09 14.71 19.30
N ILE A 349 2.17 15.54 18.24
CA ILE A 349 2.65 15.09 16.94
C ILE A 349 4.18 15.00 16.99
N ASN A 350 4.73 13.85 16.63
CA ASN A 350 6.18 13.67 16.64
C ASN A 350 6.88 14.71 15.77
N ASN A 351 7.90 15.34 16.31
CA ASN A 351 8.67 16.41 15.68
C ASN A 351 7.88 17.70 15.40
N LEU A 352 6.76 17.95 16.11
CA LEU A 352 6.01 19.21 16.06
C LEU A 352 5.73 19.70 17.48
N HIS A 353 6.35 20.82 17.88
CA HIS A 353 6.29 21.34 19.25
C HIS A 353 4.85 21.80 19.63
N PRO A 354 4.19 21.17 20.63
CA PRO A 354 2.78 21.42 20.90
C PRO A 354 2.51 22.83 21.44
N GLY A 355 3.40 23.37 22.24
CA GLY A 355 3.25 24.72 22.82
C GLY A 355 3.56 25.84 21.81
N LYS A 356 4.41 25.58 20.81
CA LYS A 356 4.78 26.58 19.80
C LYS A 356 3.79 26.66 18.66
N TYR A 357 3.15 25.55 18.29
CA TYR A 357 2.34 25.46 17.07
C TYR A 357 0.89 25.00 17.28
N PRO A 358 0.15 25.54 18.28
CA PRO A 358 -1.22 25.10 18.56
C PRO A 358 -2.17 25.28 17.35
N ALA A 359 -1.96 26.32 16.53
CA ALA A 359 -2.75 26.54 15.33
C ALA A 359 -2.50 25.47 14.26
N ILE A 360 -1.27 24.93 14.15
CA ILE A 360 -0.94 23.86 13.21
C ILE A 360 -1.59 22.55 13.65
N TYR A 361 -1.63 22.26 14.97
CA TYR A 361 -2.38 21.14 15.50
C TYR A 361 -3.85 21.16 15.08
N LYS A 362 -4.51 22.32 15.24
CA LYS A 362 -5.92 22.50 14.84
C LYS A 362 -6.13 22.33 13.34
N ALA A 363 -5.24 22.84 12.51
CA ALA A 363 -5.31 22.66 11.07
C ALA A 363 -5.16 21.17 10.67
N ILE A 364 -4.32 20.41 11.37
CA ILE A 364 -4.16 18.98 11.11
C ILE A 364 -5.36 18.19 11.68
N GLU A 365 -5.93 18.55 12.84
CA GLU A 365 -7.18 18.00 13.35
C GLU A 365 -8.31 18.16 12.32
N HIS A 366 -8.48 19.36 11.75
CA HIS A 366 -9.44 19.63 10.67
C HIS A 366 -9.13 18.81 9.39
N ALA A 367 -7.85 18.60 9.06
CA ALA A 367 -7.48 17.71 7.96
C ALA A 367 -7.82 16.24 8.23
N ILE A 368 -7.73 15.77 9.49
CA ILE A 368 -8.16 14.41 9.87
C ILE A 368 -9.67 14.27 9.69
N ASP A 369 -10.48 15.22 10.19
CA ASP A 369 -11.92 15.23 9.98
C ASP A 369 -12.28 15.17 8.49
N THR A 370 -11.53 15.92 7.68
CA THR A 370 -11.68 15.91 6.21
C THR A 370 -11.28 14.56 5.60
N ALA A 371 -10.28 13.86 6.13
CA ALA A 371 -9.81 12.58 5.61
C ALA A 371 -10.75 11.41 5.93
N ILE A 372 -11.45 11.44 7.07
CA ILE A 372 -12.28 10.32 7.55
C ILE A 372 -13.29 9.83 6.50
N PRO A 373 -14.12 10.67 5.85
CA PRO A 373 -15.05 10.18 4.83
C PRO A 373 -14.37 9.51 3.63
N ALA A 374 -13.16 9.95 3.29
CA ALA A 374 -12.38 9.34 2.21
C ALA A 374 -11.75 8.01 2.64
N TRP A 375 -11.31 7.89 3.89
CA TRP A 375 -10.86 6.61 4.47
C TRP A 375 -12.02 5.61 4.60
N ASP A 376 -13.20 6.06 5.05
CA ASP A 376 -14.42 5.22 5.10
C ASP A 376 -14.72 4.59 3.74
N GLN A 377 -14.51 5.36 2.66
CA GLN A 377 -14.78 4.90 1.28
C GLN A 377 -13.70 3.96 0.75
N CYS A 378 -12.42 4.14 1.13
CA CYS A 378 -11.33 3.36 0.55
C CYS A 378 -10.94 2.13 1.38
N LEU A 379 -11.30 2.09 2.68
CA LEU A 379 -10.93 0.99 3.55
C LEU A 379 -11.91 -0.16 3.46
N LYS A 380 -11.34 -1.34 3.30
CA LYS A 380 -12.06 -2.61 3.27
C LYS A 380 -11.71 -3.42 4.50
N GLU A 381 -12.73 -3.81 5.25
CA GLU A 381 -12.56 -4.65 6.41
C GLU A 381 -12.61 -6.13 6.04
N ASP A 382 -11.55 -6.85 6.39
CA ASP A 382 -11.48 -8.29 6.25
C ASP A 382 -12.03 -8.96 7.51
N ILE A 383 -13.33 -9.31 7.49
CA ILE A 383 -14.01 -9.97 8.62
C ILE A 383 -13.86 -11.49 8.56
N LYS A 384 -13.99 -12.06 7.36
CA LYS A 384 -13.84 -13.49 7.08
C LYS A 384 -13.16 -13.68 5.74
N TYR A 385 -12.60 -14.84 5.52
CA TYR A 385 -11.91 -15.19 4.29
C TYR A 385 -12.73 -14.93 3.02
N ASP A 386 -14.06 -15.13 3.11
CA ASP A 386 -15.01 -15.01 2.01
C ASP A 386 -15.97 -13.82 2.12
N LYS A 387 -15.91 -13.05 3.21
CA LYS A 387 -16.78 -11.89 3.45
C LYS A 387 -15.99 -10.62 3.59
N LYS A 388 -16.17 -9.73 2.62
CA LYS A 388 -15.60 -8.39 2.61
C LYS A 388 -16.70 -7.39 2.92
N VAL A 389 -16.48 -6.52 3.89
CA VAL A 389 -17.36 -5.38 4.16
C VAL A 389 -16.69 -4.13 3.61
N THR A 390 -17.25 -3.61 2.55
CA THR A 390 -16.70 -2.48 1.82
C THR A 390 -17.79 -1.70 1.11
N ALA A 391 -17.54 -0.43 0.84
CA ALA A 391 -18.33 0.38 -0.06
C ALA A 391 -17.90 0.18 -1.52
N GLY A 392 -18.80 0.38 -2.44
CA GLY A 392 -18.46 0.40 -3.88
C GLY A 392 -18.36 -0.98 -4.51
N ARG A 393 -17.51 -1.09 -5.52
CA ARG A 393 -17.43 -2.28 -6.37
C ARG A 393 -16.66 -3.41 -5.70
N ASN A 394 -17.34 -4.54 -5.52
CA ASN A 394 -16.78 -5.77 -4.92
C ASN A 394 -16.49 -6.87 -5.94
N GLU A 395 -16.93 -6.73 -7.18
CA GLU A 395 -16.84 -7.74 -8.22
C GLU A 395 -16.26 -7.16 -9.51
N SER A 396 -15.66 -8.02 -10.33
CA SER A 396 -15.21 -7.64 -11.68
C SER A 396 -16.37 -7.16 -12.54
N ARG A 397 -16.08 -6.24 -13.47
CA ARG A 397 -17.00 -5.75 -14.51
C ARG A 397 -17.28 -6.80 -15.58
N PHE A 398 -16.58 -7.93 -15.52
CA PHE A 398 -16.68 -9.03 -16.46
C PHE A 398 -17.28 -10.26 -15.78
N GLU A 399 -17.95 -11.09 -16.55
CA GLU A 399 -18.35 -12.42 -16.10
C GLU A 399 -17.10 -13.22 -15.73
N PHE A 400 -17.27 -14.20 -14.86
CA PHE A 400 -16.24 -15.16 -14.54
C PHE A 400 -15.71 -15.80 -15.83
N ILE A 401 -14.42 -15.70 -16.08
CA ILE A 401 -13.81 -16.21 -17.29
C ILE A 401 -13.31 -17.62 -16.98
N SER A 402 -14.06 -18.63 -17.37
CA SER A 402 -13.65 -20.03 -17.29
C SER A 402 -13.66 -20.68 -18.67
N ASP A 403 -12.71 -21.54 -18.92
CA ASP A 403 -12.85 -22.60 -19.88
C ASP A 403 -13.75 -23.65 -19.22
N ALA A 404 -14.93 -23.89 -19.76
CA ALA A 404 -15.80 -24.94 -19.25
C ALA A 404 -15.11 -26.28 -19.36
N ASP A 405 -15.32 -27.16 -18.39
CA ASP A 405 -14.93 -28.57 -18.48
C ASP A 405 -15.30 -29.13 -19.84
N ASP A 406 -14.40 -29.92 -20.41
CA ASP A 406 -14.45 -30.49 -21.78
C ASP A 406 -15.79 -31.15 -22.21
N ASP A 407 -16.71 -31.34 -21.28
CA ASP A 407 -17.96 -32.07 -21.49
C ASP A 407 -19.22 -31.20 -21.64
N ASP A 408 -19.15 -29.85 -21.43
CA ASP A 408 -20.33 -28.98 -21.51
C ASP A 408 -20.12 -27.77 -22.48
N GLU A 409 -20.36 -28.05 -23.77
CA GLU A 409 -20.30 -27.04 -24.87
C GLU A 409 -21.22 -25.84 -24.60
N ASP A 410 -22.32 -26.04 -23.86
CA ASP A 410 -23.30 -24.99 -23.60
C ASP A 410 -22.82 -24.00 -22.50
N LEU A 411 -22.11 -24.50 -21.47
CA LEU A 411 -21.52 -23.66 -20.42
C LEU A 411 -20.39 -22.81 -20.97
N TRP A 412 -19.51 -23.40 -21.77
CA TRP A 412 -18.42 -22.68 -22.42
C TRP A 412 -18.93 -21.57 -23.34
N THR A 413 -19.94 -21.85 -24.15
CA THR A 413 -20.55 -20.90 -25.08
C THR A 413 -21.29 -19.76 -24.35
N LYS A 414 -21.87 -20.03 -23.18
CA LYS A 414 -22.58 -19.04 -22.36
C LYS A 414 -21.62 -18.18 -21.53
N SER A 415 -20.60 -18.77 -20.93
CA SER A 415 -19.65 -18.07 -20.08
C SER A 415 -18.76 -17.11 -20.86
N MET A 416 -18.36 -17.48 -22.08
CA MET A 416 -17.44 -16.70 -22.90
C MET A 416 -18.13 -15.66 -23.79
N ARG A 417 -19.44 -15.77 -24.02
CA ARG A 417 -20.25 -14.89 -24.92
C ARG A 417 -19.64 -14.63 -26.30
N TYR A 418 -18.70 -15.48 -26.74
CA TYR A 418 -18.09 -15.34 -28.06
C TYR A 418 -19.06 -15.80 -29.14
N LYS A 419 -19.31 -14.94 -30.12
CA LYS A 419 -20.02 -15.29 -31.37
C LYS A 419 -19.10 -16.04 -32.33
N TRP A 420 -18.57 -17.18 -31.88
CA TRP A 420 -17.74 -17.99 -32.73
C TRP A 420 -18.57 -18.68 -33.82
N PRO A 421 -18.07 -18.76 -35.05
CA PRO A 421 -18.66 -19.64 -36.07
C PRO A 421 -18.72 -21.08 -35.52
N ARG A 422 -19.81 -21.76 -35.83
CA ARG A 422 -20.09 -23.12 -35.31
C ARG A 422 -18.99 -24.13 -35.61
N GLU A 423 -18.33 -23.98 -36.74
CA GLU A 423 -17.19 -24.73 -37.23
C GLU A 423 -15.94 -24.63 -36.30
N PHE A 424 -15.76 -23.50 -35.63
CA PHE A 424 -14.64 -23.32 -34.69
C PHE A 424 -14.92 -23.92 -33.31
N ARG A 425 -16.18 -24.02 -32.91
CA ARG A 425 -16.56 -24.57 -31.60
C ARG A 425 -16.30 -26.08 -31.51
N TYR A 426 -16.63 -26.80 -32.58
CA TYR A 426 -16.53 -28.27 -32.59
C TYR A 426 -15.10 -28.79 -32.46
N ASN A 427 -14.12 -28.06 -32.96
CA ASN A 427 -12.74 -28.50 -33.03
C ASN A 427 -11.93 -28.20 -31.76
N TYR A 428 -12.36 -27.29 -30.93
CA TYR A 428 -11.71 -27.03 -29.65
C TYR A 428 -11.80 -28.22 -28.70
N PHE A 429 -12.97 -28.80 -28.54
CA PHE A 429 -13.18 -29.97 -27.70
C PHE A 429 -12.39 -31.22 -28.12
N ASN A 430 -12.08 -31.33 -29.41
CA ASN A 430 -11.29 -32.44 -29.91
C ASN A 430 -9.78 -32.19 -29.78
N PHE A 431 -9.34 -30.97 -29.59
CA PHE A 431 -7.93 -30.61 -29.50
C PHE A 431 -7.31 -30.99 -28.15
N GLY A 432 -8.04 -30.78 -27.04
CA GLY A 432 -7.63 -31.18 -25.70
C GLY A 432 -7.50 -32.67 -25.53
N LYS A 433 -8.28 -33.48 -26.25
CA LYS A 433 -8.27 -34.94 -26.19
C LYS A 433 -7.24 -35.63 -27.10
N ARG A 434 -6.35 -34.86 -27.79
CA ARG A 434 -5.35 -35.40 -28.75
C ARG A 434 -5.92 -36.40 -29.74
N THR A 435 -7.21 -36.36 -30.06
CA THR A 435 -7.81 -37.19 -31.07
C THR A 435 -7.48 -36.63 -32.45
N GLN A 436 -6.84 -37.45 -33.29
CA GLN A 436 -6.55 -37.06 -34.69
C GLN A 436 -7.83 -36.63 -35.40
N PRO A 437 -7.79 -35.48 -36.17
CA PRO A 437 -8.95 -35.06 -36.93
C PRO A 437 -9.42 -36.19 -37.85
N SER A 438 -10.72 -36.40 -37.88
CA SER A 438 -11.33 -37.37 -38.80
C SER A 438 -10.98 -36.99 -40.23
N ARG A 439 -10.65 -38.02 -41.02
CA ARG A 439 -10.23 -37.92 -42.45
C ARG A 439 -11.21 -37.07 -43.25
N GLY A 440 -10.89 -35.82 -43.50
CA GLY A 440 -11.68 -34.95 -44.41
C GLY A 440 -11.78 -33.48 -43.99
N GLU A 441 -11.47 -33.09 -42.77
CA GLU A 441 -11.56 -31.70 -42.30
C GLU A 441 -10.18 -31.11 -42.09
N THR A 442 -9.74 -30.27 -43.02
CA THR A 442 -8.51 -29.47 -42.88
C THR A 442 -8.83 -28.19 -42.17
N ILE A 443 -9.02 -28.24 -40.86
CA ILE A 443 -8.95 -27.04 -40.04
C ILE A 443 -7.51 -26.86 -39.64
N ILE A 444 -6.92 -25.74 -40.05
CA ILE A 444 -5.56 -25.38 -39.68
C ILE A 444 -5.66 -24.90 -38.20
N PRO A 445 -5.17 -25.67 -37.21
CA PRO A 445 -5.31 -25.32 -35.79
C PRO A 445 -4.82 -23.91 -35.47
N GLY A 446 -3.78 -23.44 -36.14
CA GLY A 446 -3.24 -22.09 -36.01
C GLY A 446 -4.22 -20.97 -36.31
N LYS A 447 -5.07 -21.12 -37.34
CA LYS A 447 -6.07 -20.09 -37.71
C LYS A 447 -7.18 -19.94 -36.67
N TRP A 448 -7.54 -21.05 -36.02
CA TRP A 448 -8.54 -21.00 -34.94
C TRP A 448 -7.96 -20.32 -33.70
N VAL A 449 -6.75 -20.67 -33.28
CA VAL A 449 -6.06 -20.04 -32.14
C VAL A 449 -5.90 -18.54 -32.40
N GLU A 450 -5.40 -18.16 -33.61
CA GLU A 450 -5.25 -16.76 -34.00
C GLU A 450 -6.60 -16.01 -33.95
N GLY A 451 -7.68 -16.61 -34.45
CA GLY A 451 -9.02 -16.01 -34.44
C GLY A 451 -9.55 -15.81 -33.01
N ARG A 452 -9.40 -16.83 -32.15
CA ARG A 452 -9.83 -16.77 -30.76
C ARG A 452 -9.07 -15.72 -29.97
N ASP A 453 -7.77 -15.72 -30.08
CA ASP A 453 -6.89 -14.85 -29.29
C ASP A 453 -7.04 -13.35 -29.68
N ALA A 454 -7.67 -13.08 -30.82
CA ALA A 454 -7.94 -11.71 -31.27
C ALA A 454 -9.16 -11.06 -30.60
N ILE A 455 -10.01 -11.84 -29.91
CA ILE A 455 -11.29 -11.37 -29.36
C ILE A 455 -11.17 -11.24 -27.84
N LEU A 456 -11.39 -10.02 -27.34
CA LEU A 456 -11.48 -9.74 -25.92
C LEU A 456 -12.94 -9.91 -25.44
N PRO A 457 -13.17 -10.37 -24.18
CA PRO A 457 -14.51 -10.48 -23.61
C PRO A 457 -15.18 -9.12 -23.49
N GLU A 458 -16.50 -9.07 -23.65
CA GLU A 458 -17.32 -7.88 -23.37
C GLU A 458 -17.74 -7.86 -21.88
N PRO A 459 -17.98 -6.67 -21.30
CA PRO A 459 -18.40 -6.56 -19.90
C PRO A 459 -19.80 -7.15 -19.70
N LYS A 460 -20.09 -7.59 -18.48
CA LYS A 460 -21.43 -8.00 -18.06
C LYS A 460 -22.40 -6.81 -18.14
N LYS A 461 -23.69 -7.06 -18.00
CA LYS A 461 -24.67 -5.98 -17.88
C LYS A 461 -24.35 -5.16 -16.62
N PHE A 462 -24.39 -3.82 -16.75
CA PHE A 462 -24.18 -2.94 -15.59
C PHE A 462 -25.28 -3.17 -14.54
N GLU A 463 -24.86 -3.31 -13.28
CA GLU A 463 -25.70 -3.36 -12.11
C GLU A 463 -25.35 -2.20 -11.18
N GLU A 464 -26.34 -1.62 -10.52
CA GLU A 464 -26.14 -0.50 -9.60
C GLU A 464 -25.20 -0.87 -8.45
N ILE A 465 -24.31 0.06 -8.12
CA ILE A 465 -23.32 -0.07 -7.07
C ILE A 465 -23.69 0.88 -5.94
N ASP A 466 -23.72 0.36 -4.70
CA ASP A 466 -23.84 1.18 -3.51
C ASP A 466 -22.43 1.65 -3.07
N TYR A 467 -22.20 2.94 -3.16
CA TYR A 467 -20.96 3.58 -2.69
C TYR A 467 -21.02 4.02 -1.24
N THR A 468 -22.12 3.76 -0.52
CA THR A 468 -22.24 4.18 0.88
C THR A 468 -21.41 3.27 1.78
N PRO A 469 -20.45 3.80 2.54
CA PRO A 469 -19.71 3.01 3.53
C PRO A 469 -20.69 2.39 4.56
N PRO A 470 -20.49 1.12 4.94
CA PRO A 470 -21.39 0.43 5.87
C PRO A 470 -21.35 1.03 7.29
N GLN A 471 -20.22 1.59 7.68
CA GLN A 471 -20.00 2.26 8.96
C GLN A 471 -18.86 3.26 8.84
N SER A 472 -18.95 4.41 9.55
CA SER A 472 -17.84 5.35 9.63
C SER A 472 -16.78 4.87 10.64
N ILE A 473 -15.51 5.10 10.30
CA ILE A 473 -14.37 4.91 11.20
C ILE A 473 -14.57 5.70 12.50
N GLN A 474 -15.08 6.93 12.38
CA GLN A 474 -15.40 7.79 13.52
C GLN A 474 -16.39 7.12 14.49
N GLU A 475 -17.49 6.57 13.98
CA GLU A 475 -18.50 5.89 14.81
C GLU A 475 -17.96 4.60 15.40
N LYS A 476 -17.25 3.82 14.58
CA LYS A 476 -16.71 2.51 14.99
C LYS A 476 -15.66 2.61 16.08
N PHE A 477 -14.79 3.61 15.98
CA PHE A 477 -13.66 3.80 16.92
C PHE A 477 -13.83 4.99 17.85
N LYS A 478 -15.07 5.43 18.07
CA LYS A 478 -15.39 6.58 18.92
C LYS A 478 -14.77 6.49 20.32
N GLU A 479 -14.78 5.30 20.92
CA GLU A 479 -14.27 5.09 22.29
C GLU A 479 -12.75 4.92 22.34
N HIS A 480 -12.16 4.32 21.30
CA HIS A 480 -10.74 3.98 21.28
C HIS A 480 -9.89 5.03 20.56
N GLY A 481 -10.51 5.86 19.75
CA GLY A 481 -9.83 6.85 18.92
C GLY A 481 -8.96 6.23 17.82
N LEU A 482 -8.18 7.08 17.19
CA LEU A 482 -7.27 6.73 16.09
C LEU A 482 -5.81 6.94 16.50
N GLN A 483 -4.90 6.42 15.68
CA GLN A 483 -3.49 6.77 15.68
C GLN A 483 -3.09 7.24 14.29
N VAL A 484 -2.51 8.43 14.18
CA VAL A 484 -2.17 9.06 12.90
C VAL A 484 -0.72 9.49 12.89
N ILE A 485 -0.01 9.15 11.82
CA ILE A 485 1.34 9.62 11.55
C ILE A 485 1.24 10.80 10.58
N VAL A 486 1.95 11.88 10.85
CA VAL A 486 1.87 13.15 10.11
C VAL A 486 3.18 13.44 9.38
N LYS A 487 3.07 13.86 8.12
CA LYS A 487 4.19 14.41 7.34
C LYS A 487 3.75 15.67 6.61
N MET A 488 4.56 16.73 6.73
CA MET A 488 4.42 17.95 5.94
C MET A 488 5.70 18.16 5.14
N ALA A 489 5.57 18.29 3.83
CA ALA A 489 6.74 18.44 2.96
C ALA A 489 6.48 19.43 1.82
N SER A 490 7.52 20.14 1.43
CA SER A 490 7.55 21.02 0.28
C SER A 490 8.60 20.55 -0.71
N ILE A 491 8.21 20.34 -1.97
CA ILE A 491 9.15 20.09 -3.06
C ILE A 491 9.46 21.42 -3.69
N GLU A 492 10.74 21.80 -3.69
CA GLU A 492 11.24 23.10 -4.15
C GLU A 492 12.14 22.89 -5.37
N LEU A 493 11.75 23.48 -6.50
CA LEU A 493 12.55 23.45 -7.73
C LEU A 493 13.11 24.82 -8.02
N THR A 494 14.34 24.86 -8.51
CA THR A 494 15.01 26.10 -8.91
C THR A 494 15.48 26.00 -10.35
N PRO A 495 15.84 27.13 -11.00
CA PRO A 495 16.42 27.09 -12.33
C PRO A 495 17.64 26.17 -12.46
N GLU A 496 18.43 26.00 -11.37
CA GLU A 496 19.59 25.10 -11.31
C GLU A 496 19.19 23.63 -11.12
N LYS A 497 18.00 23.40 -10.53
CA LYS A 497 17.43 22.07 -10.26
C LYS A 497 15.99 22.03 -10.79
N PRO A 498 15.77 22.13 -12.12
CA PRO A 498 14.45 22.34 -12.69
C PRO A 498 13.58 21.06 -12.79
N HIS A 499 14.16 19.90 -12.50
CA HIS A 499 13.52 18.60 -12.72
C HIS A 499 13.50 17.77 -11.45
N PHE A 500 12.30 17.29 -11.06
CA PHE A 500 12.10 16.30 -10.02
C PHE A 500 11.94 14.91 -10.64
N PRO A 501 12.78 13.92 -10.25
CA PRO A 501 12.69 12.57 -10.81
C PRO A 501 11.43 11.85 -10.34
N ALA A 502 11.05 10.78 -11.04
CA ALA A 502 10.01 9.87 -10.55
C ALA A 502 10.46 9.17 -9.25
N GLY A 503 9.51 8.93 -8.35
CA GLY A 503 9.74 8.16 -7.15
C GLY A 503 9.89 6.65 -7.43
N SER A 504 10.26 5.89 -6.41
CA SER A 504 10.22 4.42 -6.39
C SER A 504 8.80 3.92 -6.09
N TRP A 505 8.52 2.68 -6.47
CA TRP A 505 7.33 1.98 -6.03
C TRP A 505 7.45 1.57 -4.56
N HIS A 506 6.49 1.94 -3.74
CA HIS A 506 6.51 1.63 -2.30
C HIS A 506 5.10 1.56 -1.71
N VAL A 507 5.00 0.95 -0.56
CA VAL A 507 3.91 1.10 0.40
C VAL A 507 4.41 1.90 1.59
N GLU A 508 3.54 2.45 2.40
CA GLU A 508 3.94 3.26 3.55
C GLU A 508 4.29 2.42 4.77
N GLY A 509 5.39 2.79 5.43
CA GLY A 509 5.81 2.19 6.68
C GLY A 509 6.34 0.76 6.55
N GLN A 510 6.48 0.11 7.69
CA GLN A 510 6.77 -1.31 7.87
C GLN A 510 5.71 -1.93 8.78
N MET A 511 5.85 -3.22 9.11
CA MET A 511 4.89 -3.91 9.99
C MET A 511 4.74 -3.26 11.36
N ASN A 512 5.78 -2.60 11.85
CA ASN A 512 5.76 -1.90 13.14
C ASN A 512 4.70 -0.80 13.19
N GLU A 513 4.52 -0.10 12.08
CA GLU A 513 3.62 1.06 11.99
C GLU A 513 2.17 0.67 11.69
N ARG A 514 1.91 -0.53 11.15
CA ARG A 514 0.55 -1.02 10.85
C ARG A 514 -0.32 -0.01 10.08
N ILE A 515 0.27 0.69 9.13
CA ILE A 515 -0.43 1.68 8.32
C ILE A 515 -1.41 0.96 7.39
N CYS A 516 -2.70 1.29 7.51
CA CYS A 516 -3.76 0.73 6.69
C CYS A 516 -4.24 1.66 5.57
N ALA A 517 -4.12 2.98 5.75
CA ALA A 517 -4.52 3.96 4.74
C ALA A 517 -3.65 5.21 4.75
N THR A 518 -3.66 5.88 3.60
CA THR A 518 -3.02 7.18 3.38
C THR A 518 -4.08 8.21 2.98
N ALA A 519 -3.91 9.46 3.43
CA ALA A 519 -4.60 10.63 2.87
C ALA A 519 -3.57 11.69 2.52
N LEU A 520 -3.60 12.18 1.29
CA LEU A 520 -2.70 13.21 0.75
C LEU A 520 -3.50 14.47 0.43
N PHE A 521 -3.08 15.59 0.96
CA PHE A 521 -3.64 16.91 0.71
C PHE A 521 -2.64 17.71 -0.13
N TYR A 522 -2.96 17.98 -1.39
CA TYR A 522 -2.14 18.80 -2.28
C TYR A 522 -2.54 20.26 -2.14
N LEU A 523 -1.79 21.00 -1.36
CA LEU A 523 -2.17 22.35 -0.93
C LEU A 523 -2.03 23.39 -2.03
N ASP A 524 -0.86 23.42 -2.65
CA ASP A 524 -0.54 24.30 -3.76
C ASP A 524 0.54 23.72 -4.66
N SER A 525 0.57 24.25 -5.89
CA SER A 525 1.57 23.93 -6.88
C SER A 525 1.82 25.14 -7.76
N GLU A 526 2.99 25.73 -7.68
CA GLU A 526 3.37 26.90 -8.44
C GLU A 526 4.51 26.58 -9.40
N ASN A 527 4.37 27.02 -10.65
CA ASN A 527 5.38 26.87 -11.70
C ASN A 527 5.92 25.44 -11.91
N VAL A 528 5.12 24.41 -11.67
CA VAL A 528 5.48 23.00 -11.93
C VAL A 528 4.51 22.36 -12.91
N THR A 529 5.02 21.44 -13.75
CA THR A 529 4.19 20.68 -14.68
C THR A 529 3.27 19.72 -13.94
N ASP A 530 2.26 19.20 -14.65
CA ASP A 530 1.39 18.18 -14.11
C ASP A 530 2.18 16.95 -13.64
N SER A 531 1.77 16.38 -12.53
CA SER A 531 2.28 15.13 -11.98
C SER A 531 1.13 14.21 -11.60
N HIS A 532 1.44 12.93 -11.48
CA HIS A 532 0.48 11.88 -11.20
C HIS A 532 1.01 10.97 -10.09
N LEU A 533 0.10 10.38 -9.35
CA LEU A 533 0.40 9.28 -8.45
C LEU A 533 -0.09 8.00 -9.12
N SER A 534 0.85 7.12 -9.45
CA SER A 534 0.56 5.82 -10.09
C SER A 534 0.36 4.75 -9.04
N PHE A 535 -0.50 3.77 -9.34
CA PHE A 535 -0.89 2.69 -8.42
C PHE A 535 -0.75 1.34 -9.09
N ARG A 536 -0.22 0.38 -8.35
CA ARG A 536 -0.18 -1.03 -8.73
C ARG A 536 -0.41 -1.92 -7.51
N MET A 537 -0.86 -3.15 -7.73
CA MET A 537 -1.13 -4.11 -6.68
C MET A 537 -0.67 -5.50 -7.10
N GLN A 538 -0.35 -6.34 -6.13
CA GLN A 538 -0.10 -7.74 -6.37
C GLN A 538 -1.43 -8.48 -6.55
N THR A 539 -1.53 -9.34 -7.53
CA THR A 539 -2.67 -10.24 -7.72
C THR A 539 -2.37 -11.61 -7.11
N SER A 540 -3.41 -12.38 -6.84
CA SER A 540 -3.25 -13.76 -6.39
C SER A 540 -2.49 -14.57 -7.44
N ALA A 541 -1.52 -15.35 -7.01
CA ALA A 541 -0.82 -16.30 -7.88
C ALA A 541 -1.67 -17.55 -8.18
N TRP A 542 -2.68 -17.79 -7.35
CA TRP A 542 -3.58 -18.93 -7.45
C TRP A 542 -4.85 -18.50 -8.18
N LEU A 543 -4.81 -18.57 -9.49
CA LEU A 543 -5.95 -18.21 -10.32
C LEU A 543 -6.87 -19.39 -10.61
N SER A 544 -6.49 -20.61 -10.29
CA SER A 544 -7.30 -21.82 -10.45
C SER A 544 -8.66 -21.74 -9.73
N ASP A 545 -8.72 -20.98 -8.62
CA ASP A 545 -9.98 -20.76 -7.90
C ASP A 545 -10.88 -19.71 -8.58
N SER A 546 -10.31 -18.89 -9.47
CA SER A 546 -10.98 -17.77 -10.12
C SER A 546 -11.11 -17.90 -11.62
N ILE A 547 -10.25 -18.71 -12.24
CA ILE A 547 -10.20 -18.93 -13.69
C ILE A 547 -9.98 -20.43 -13.92
N SER A 548 -10.94 -21.09 -14.54
CA SER A 548 -10.80 -22.46 -14.97
C SER A 548 -10.27 -22.52 -16.41
N THR A 549 -9.23 -23.27 -16.66
CA THR A 549 -8.66 -23.49 -18.00
C THR A 549 -8.12 -24.89 -18.10
N GLY A 550 -8.21 -25.50 -19.29
CA GLY A 550 -7.57 -26.77 -19.55
C GLY A 550 -6.05 -26.66 -19.53
N GLN A 551 -5.38 -27.76 -19.22
CA GLN A 551 -3.92 -27.84 -19.18
C GLN A 551 -3.30 -27.32 -20.48
N ASP A 552 -2.33 -26.39 -20.38
CA ASP A 552 -1.61 -25.76 -21.49
C ASP A 552 -2.50 -24.95 -22.46
N ASN A 553 -3.76 -24.63 -22.10
CA ASN A 553 -4.73 -23.93 -22.96
C ASN A 553 -4.97 -22.47 -22.55
N TYR A 554 -4.10 -21.85 -21.79
CA TYR A 554 -4.27 -20.50 -21.23
C TYR A 554 -3.73 -19.37 -22.14
N ASN A 555 -3.22 -19.64 -23.33
CA ASN A 555 -2.60 -18.62 -24.20
C ASN A 555 -3.55 -17.46 -24.55
N TRP A 556 -4.82 -17.70 -24.73
CA TRP A 556 -5.83 -16.70 -25.02
C TRP A 556 -6.12 -15.82 -23.79
N LEU A 557 -6.07 -16.39 -22.57
CA LEU A 557 -6.21 -15.67 -21.30
C LEU A 557 -5.04 -14.70 -21.11
N GLU A 558 -3.84 -15.04 -21.56
CA GLU A 558 -2.69 -14.15 -21.51
C GLU A 558 -2.96 -12.83 -22.23
N ARG A 559 -3.72 -12.85 -23.32
CA ARG A 559 -4.13 -11.62 -24.03
C ARG A 559 -5.26 -10.89 -23.32
N VAL A 560 -6.20 -11.63 -22.73
CA VAL A 560 -7.30 -11.06 -21.96
C VAL A 560 -6.79 -10.29 -20.74
N PHE A 561 -5.83 -10.86 -20.02
CA PHE A 561 -5.28 -10.28 -18.80
C PHE A 561 -3.99 -9.48 -19.03
N GLY A 562 -3.44 -9.50 -20.24
CA GLY A 562 -2.20 -8.80 -20.54
C GLY A 562 -1.03 -9.27 -19.66
N THR A 563 -0.94 -10.56 -19.37
CA THR A 563 0.14 -11.13 -18.56
C THR A 563 0.41 -12.58 -18.96
N ARG A 564 1.62 -13.07 -18.73
CA ARG A 564 1.93 -14.49 -18.88
C ARG A 564 1.34 -15.27 -17.74
N LEU A 565 0.57 -16.28 -18.03
CA LEU A 565 -0.06 -17.18 -17.08
C LEU A 565 0.72 -18.49 -16.90
N GLY A 566 1.61 -18.79 -17.84
CA GLY A 566 2.63 -19.80 -17.67
C GLY A 566 3.80 -19.32 -16.82
N HIS A 567 4.90 -20.06 -16.84
CA HIS A 567 6.10 -19.69 -16.08
C HIS A 567 6.64 -18.31 -16.46
N GLY A 568 6.89 -17.46 -15.47
CA GLY A 568 7.59 -16.19 -15.60
C GLY A 568 6.72 -14.95 -15.84
N GLY A 569 5.39 -15.04 -15.71
CA GLY A 569 4.52 -13.87 -15.71
C GLY A 569 4.41 -13.25 -14.31
N SER A 570 4.73 -11.96 -14.19
CA SER A 570 4.62 -11.26 -12.92
C SER A 570 3.16 -11.14 -12.46
N CYS A 571 2.91 -11.40 -11.17
CA CYS A 571 1.61 -11.19 -10.53
C CYS A 571 1.33 -9.71 -10.21
N ILE A 572 2.12 -8.77 -10.72
CA ILE A 572 1.88 -7.34 -10.53
C ILE A 572 0.91 -6.85 -11.61
N GLN A 573 -0.10 -6.09 -11.20
CA GLN A 573 -1.02 -5.43 -12.11
C GLN A 573 -1.08 -3.93 -11.85
N ASN A 574 -0.91 -3.13 -12.92
CA ASN A 574 -1.14 -1.69 -12.88
C ASN A 574 -2.63 -1.41 -12.87
N TYR A 575 -3.02 -0.46 -12.01
CA TYR A 575 -4.38 0.07 -11.96
C TYR A 575 -4.52 1.39 -12.70
N GLY A 576 -3.42 2.13 -12.82
CA GLY A 576 -3.38 3.43 -13.46
C GLY A 576 -2.76 4.50 -12.59
N ASP A 577 -3.08 5.73 -12.91
CA ASP A 577 -2.56 6.90 -12.23
C ASP A 577 -3.64 7.96 -12.02
N VAL A 578 -3.53 8.72 -10.95
CA VAL A 578 -4.42 9.85 -10.61
C VAL A 578 -3.60 11.13 -10.65
N LYS A 579 -4.11 12.16 -11.34
CA LYS A 579 -3.48 13.47 -11.40
C LYS A 579 -3.42 14.10 -10.00
N THR A 580 -2.28 14.67 -9.66
CA THR A 580 -2.07 15.39 -8.41
C THR A 580 -2.10 16.89 -8.67
N CYS A 581 -3.22 17.53 -8.42
CA CYS A 581 -3.41 18.94 -8.66
C CYS A 581 -3.69 19.68 -7.34
N GLU A 582 -3.49 20.99 -7.38
CA GLU A 582 -3.77 21.89 -6.25
C GLU A 582 -5.23 21.78 -5.80
N GLY A 583 -5.46 21.70 -4.50
CA GLY A 583 -6.79 21.53 -3.89
C GLY A 583 -7.28 20.09 -3.81
N ARG A 584 -6.60 19.12 -4.44
CA ARG A 584 -7.01 17.72 -4.45
C ARG A 584 -6.64 17.00 -3.16
N VAL A 585 -7.58 16.22 -2.64
CA VAL A 585 -7.38 15.20 -1.61
C VAL A 585 -7.40 13.84 -2.28
N LEU A 586 -6.40 13.00 -1.98
CA LEU A 586 -6.37 11.60 -2.37
C LEU A 586 -6.32 10.73 -1.13
N ALA A 587 -7.18 9.70 -1.06
CA ALA A 587 -7.08 8.66 -0.05
C ALA A 587 -7.02 7.28 -0.72
N PHE A 588 -6.25 6.38 -0.13
CA PHE A 588 -6.12 5.02 -0.63
C PHE A 588 -5.67 4.05 0.47
N PRO A 589 -6.07 2.77 0.38
CA PRO A 589 -5.59 1.76 1.30
C PRO A 589 -4.12 1.45 1.04
N ASN A 590 -3.37 1.17 2.09
CA ASN A 590 -1.92 0.95 2.01
C ASN A 590 -1.52 -0.38 1.32
N VAL A 591 -2.47 -1.12 0.76
CA VAL A 591 -2.21 -2.31 -0.05
C VAL A 591 -1.71 -1.98 -1.45
N TYR A 592 -1.96 -0.74 -1.94
CA TYR A 592 -1.43 -0.28 -3.21
C TYR A 592 0.02 0.18 -3.08
N GLN A 593 0.91 -0.43 -3.86
CA GLN A 593 2.16 0.24 -4.16
C GLN A 593 1.86 1.46 -5.02
N HIS A 594 2.52 2.57 -4.68
CA HIS A 594 2.35 3.82 -5.40
C HIS A 594 3.68 4.51 -5.65
N ARG A 595 3.71 5.38 -6.66
CA ARG A 595 4.85 6.25 -6.94
C ARG A 595 4.40 7.56 -7.56
N VAL A 596 5.12 8.63 -7.26
CA VAL A 596 4.93 9.92 -7.95
C VAL A 596 5.64 9.91 -9.31
N SER A 597 4.99 10.44 -10.34
CA SER A 597 5.63 10.66 -11.64
C SER A 597 6.66 11.79 -11.57
N SER A 598 7.63 11.80 -12.51
CA SER A 598 8.51 12.96 -12.67
C SER A 598 7.73 14.22 -13.08
N PHE A 599 8.23 15.37 -12.67
CA PHE A 599 7.73 16.67 -13.09
C PHE A 599 8.86 17.71 -13.11
N ARG A 600 8.61 18.88 -13.68
CA ARG A 600 9.62 19.93 -13.85
C ARG A 600 9.00 21.31 -13.76
N LEU A 601 9.86 22.34 -13.73
CA LEU A 601 9.41 23.71 -13.87
C LEU A 601 8.69 23.91 -15.22
N LYS A 602 7.60 24.70 -15.23
CA LYS A 602 6.93 25.17 -16.45
C LYS A 602 7.75 26.27 -17.10
N ASP A 603 8.18 27.25 -16.30
CA ASP A 603 9.10 28.32 -16.65
C ASP A 603 10.43 28.05 -15.93
N GLU A 604 11.41 27.54 -16.67
CA GLU A 604 12.71 27.14 -16.11
C GLU A 604 13.56 28.33 -15.63
N THR A 605 13.12 29.58 -15.86
CA THR A 605 13.81 30.80 -15.40
C THR A 605 13.36 31.23 -14.00
N LYS A 606 12.33 30.58 -13.43
CA LYS A 606 11.74 30.93 -12.13
C LYS A 606 11.67 29.71 -11.22
N PRO A 607 11.80 29.88 -9.91
CA PRO A 607 11.58 28.78 -8.98
C PRO A 607 10.12 28.31 -9.02
N GLY A 608 9.89 27.10 -8.56
CA GLY A 608 8.54 26.52 -8.43
C GLY A 608 8.49 25.56 -7.25
N HIS A 609 7.29 25.33 -6.78
CA HIS A 609 7.13 24.42 -5.63
C HIS A 609 5.83 23.60 -5.71
N ARG A 610 5.80 22.55 -4.90
CA ARG A 610 4.63 21.72 -4.66
C ARG A 610 4.62 21.30 -3.20
N ARG A 611 3.52 21.60 -2.49
CA ARG A 611 3.36 21.36 -1.06
C ARG A 611 2.25 20.37 -0.79
N PHE A 612 2.51 19.44 0.14
CA PHE A 612 1.53 18.45 0.53
C PHE A 612 1.64 18.07 2.00
N LEU A 613 0.47 17.77 2.58
CA LEU A 613 0.33 17.08 3.86
C LEU A 613 -0.02 15.62 3.59
N ALA A 614 0.67 14.71 4.25
CA ALA A 614 0.34 13.28 4.28
C ALA A 614 -0.08 12.88 5.69
N LEU A 615 -1.21 12.17 5.76
CA LEU A 615 -1.72 11.55 6.98
C LEU A 615 -1.76 10.04 6.75
N TRP A 616 -1.12 9.29 7.63
CA TRP A 616 -1.14 7.83 7.61
C TRP A 616 -1.94 7.30 8.80
N LEU A 617 -3.00 6.57 8.49
CA LEU A 617 -3.85 5.93 9.49
C LEU A 617 -3.23 4.59 9.88
N VAL A 618 -2.92 4.43 11.17
CA VAL A 618 -2.61 3.13 11.76
C VAL A 618 -3.91 2.34 11.87
N ASP A 619 -3.89 1.01 11.65
CA ASP A 619 -5.09 0.18 11.79
C ASP A 619 -5.71 0.37 13.20
N PRO A 620 -6.92 0.96 13.30
CA PRO A 620 -7.50 1.28 14.60
C PRO A 620 -7.93 0.07 15.42
N HIS A 621 -7.96 -1.13 14.83
CA HIS A 621 -8.22 -2.37 15.57
C HIS A 621 -7.07 -2.73 16.50
N GLU A 622 -5.87 -2.21 16.26
CA GLU A 622 -4.66 -2.53 17.00
C GLU A 622 -3.80 -1.29 17.24
N ARG A 623 -3.65 -0.92 18.49
CA ARG A 623 -2.78 0.21 18.84
C ARG A 623 -1.32 -0.19 18.88
N ILE A 624 -0.46 0.74 18.49
CA ILE A 624 1.01 0.60 18.54
C ILE A 624 1.60 1.64 19.49
N VAL A 625 2.90 1.50 19.79
CA VAL A 625 3.65 2.52 20.54
C VAL A 625 3.52 3.88 19.86
N SER A 626 3.16 4.89 20.63
CA SER A 626 2.86 6.23 20.14
C SER A 626 3.52 7.31 20.97
N THR A 627 3.31 8.55 20.59
CA THR A 627 3.76 9.71 21.38
C THR A 627 3.05 9.84 22.74
N ALA A 628 1.98 9.07 22.98
CA ALA A 628 1.39 8.96 24.33
C ALA A 628 2.24 8.11 25.29
N ASN A 629 3.14 7.29 24.76
CA ASN A 629 4.01 6.40 25.52
C ASN A 629 5.47 6.88 25.53
N VAL A 630 5.90 7.52 24.45
CA VAL A 630 7.27 8.01 24.25
C VAL A 630 7.26 9.52 24.44
N PRO A 631 7.94 10.04 25.49
CA PRO A 631 8.02 11.49 25.71
C PRO A 631 8.83 12.15 24.59
N PRO A 632 8.73 13.50 24.44
CA PRO A 632 9.55 14.21 23.49
C PRO A 632 11.04 13.94 23.68
N GLN A 633 11.72 13.60 22.62
CA GLN A 633 13.13 13.15 22.62
C GLN A 633 14.11 14.28 22.28
N GLN A 634 13.60 15.48 22.01
CA GLN A 634 14.34 16.63 21.54
C GLN A 634 15.08 17.32 22.69
N ARG A 635 16.40 17.45 22.55
CA ARG A 635 17.26 18.12 23.52
C ARG A 635 17.01 19.65 23.58
N ASP A 636 16.65 20.27 22.49
CA ASP A 636 16.31 21.69 22.43
C ASP A 636 15.01 22.02 23.19
N TRP A 637 13.99 21.14 23.14
CA TRP A 637 12.77 21.31 23.92
C TRP A 637 13.05 21.25 25.44
N TRP A 638 13.94 20.34 25.86
CA TRP A 638 14.38 20.29 27.26
C TRP A 638 15.10 21.57 27.68
N THR A 639 15.93 22.14 26.78
CA THR A 639 16.63 23.41 27.05
C THR A 639 15.67 24.57 27.23
N GLU A 640 14.55 24.61 26.52
CA GLU A 640 13.49 25.61 26.70
C GLU A 640 12.82 25.48 28.06
N VAL A 641 12.42 24.26 28.43
CA VAL A 641 11.77 23.97 29.73
C VAL A 641 12.71 24.26 30.90
N SER A 642 13.97 23.85 30.80
CA SER A 642 14.95 24.03 31.89
C SER A 642 15.36 25.50 32.08
N LYS A 643 15.36 26.33 31.04
CA LYS A 643 15.61 27.77 31.15
C LYS A 643 14.42 28.50 31.78
N ALA A 644 13.20 28.02 31.55
CA ALA A 644 12.00 28.57 32.16
C ALA A 644 11.90 28.28 33.68
N ALA A 645 12.50 27.18 34.13
CA ALA A 645 12.62 26.79 35.53
C ALA A 645 13.86 27.46 36.16
N GLU A 646 13.73 28.67 36.63
CA GLU A 646 14.81 29.48 37.21
C GLU A 646 15.70 28.68 38.20
N GLY A 647 16.97 28.51 37.88
CA GLY A 647 18.06 28.25 38.83
C GLY A 647 18.60 26.85 38.99
N SER A 648 18.21 25.84 38.22
CA SER A 648 18.78 24.48 38.32
C SER A 648 19.63 24.13 37.08
N GLN A 649 20.93 24.04 37.27
CA GLN A 649 21.82 23.34 36.32
C GLN A 649 21.57 21.81 36.50
N THR A 650 20.44 21.34 35.99
CA THR A 650 20.17 19.91 35.89
C THR A 650 20.97 19.36 34.74
N GLU A 651 21.71 18.29 34.96
CA GLU A 651 22.41 17.53 33.93
C GLU A 651 21.42 17.11 32.83
N ILE A 652 21.83 17.28 31.57
CA ILE A 652 20.98 16.92 30.44
C ILE A 652 20.73 15.42 30.45
N PRO A 653 19.46 14.96 30.45
CA PRO A 653 19.16 13.54 30.45
C PRO A 653 19.76 12.83 29.23
N GLY A 654 20.43 11.72 29.45
CA GLY A 654 21.07 10.94 28.38
C GLY A 654 20.08 10.31 27.40
N SER A 655 18.79 10.31 27.72
CA SER A 655 17.71 9.84 26.84
C SER A 655 17.38 10.82 25.70
N LEU A 656 17.79 12.09 25.81
CA LEU A 656 17.50 13.11 24.81
C LEU A 656 18.48 13.05 23.63
N MET A 657 17.99 13.33 22.44
CA MET A 657 18.75 13.34 21.19
C MET A 657 19.06 14.78 20.76
N THR A 658 20.25 15.02 20.24
CA THR A 658 20.54 16.24 19.46
C THR A 658 19.91 16.14 18.07
N VAL A 659 19.87 17.26 17.34
CA VAL A 659 19.40 17.26 15.94
C VAL A 659 20.27 16.36 15.09
N GLU A 660 21.61 16.41 15.28
CA GLU A 660 22.57 15.60 14.53
C GLU A 660 22.35 14.09 14.80
N GLU A 661 22.17 13.69 16.07
CA GLU A 661 21.87 12.30 16.43
C GLU A 661 20.55 11.83 15.80
N ALA A 662 19.50 12.66 15.82
CA ALA A 662 18.24 12.35 15.18
C ALA A 662 18.37 12.23 13.66
N GLN A 663 19.22 13.05 13.03
CA GLN A 663 19.53 12.94 11.60
C GLN A 663 20.30 11.66 11.28
N GLU A 664 21.22 11.23 12.13
CA GLU A 664 21.90 9.93 11.96
C GLU A 664 20.92 8.77 12.05
N HIS A 665 20.02 8.78 13.06
CA HIS A 665 18.98 7.77 13.17
C HIS A 665 18.04 7.79 11.95
N ARG A 666 17.66 8.95 11.45
CA ARG A 666 16.87 9.10 10.23
C ARG A 666 17.52 8.41 9.03
N VAL A 667 18.83 8.65 8.81
CA VAL A 667 19.55 8.03 7.68
C VAL A 667 19.59 6.51 7.82
N LYS A 668 19.86 5.98 9.03
CA LYS A 668 19.90 4.54 9.29
C LYS A 668 18.51 3.90 9.06
N LEU A 669 17.45 4.54 9.57
CA LEU A 669 16.07 4.11 9.38
C LEU A 669 15.68 4.12 7.90
N MET A 670 16.03 5.17 7.17
CA MET A 670 15.77 5.26 5.73
C MET A 670 16.47 4.15 4.95
N HIS A 671 17.75 3.86 5.27
CA HIS A 671 18.47 2.74 4.64
C HIS A 671 17.85 1.39 4.95
N GLU A 672 17.32 1.19 6.16
CA GLU A 672 16.62 -0.04 6.52
C GLU A 672 15.32 -0.19 5.70
N ARG A 673 14.56 0.90 5.55
CA ARG A 673 13.33 0.92 4.74
C ARG A 673 13.60 0.72 3.26
N SER A 674 14.61 1.38 2.70
CA SER A 674 14.98 1.18 1.28
C SER A 674 15.35 -0.28 0.99
N ARG A 675 16.09 -0.94 1.89
CA ARG A 675 16.38 -2.38 1.76
C ARG A 675 15.13 -3.25 1.86
N TYR A 676 14.19 -2.87 2.72
CA TYR A 676 12.89 -3.53 2.81
C TYR A 676 12.11 -3.39 1.50
N GLU A 677 12.00 -2.15 0.98
CA GLU A 677 11.29 -1.85 -0.26
C GLU A 677 11.87 -2.61 -1.45
N GLU A 678 13.21 -2.57 -1.63
CA GLU A 678 13.90 -3.31 -2.69
C GLU A 678 13.61 -4.82 -2.61
N LYS A 679 13.59 -5.39 -1.41
CA LYS A 679 13.33 -6.81 -1.21
C LYS A 679 11.85 -7.15 -1.40
N ALA A 680 10.94 -6.30 -0.92
CA ALA A 680 9.51 -6.46 -1.14
C ALA A 680 9.18 -6.38 -2.63
N GLU A 681 9.74 -5.41 -3.36
CA GLU A 681 9.59 -5.28 -4.80
C GLU A 681 10.12 -6.50 -5.54
N HIS A 682 11.35 -6.92 -5.21
CA HIS A 682 11.94 -8.12 -5.80
C HIS A 682 11.10 -9.39 -5.57
N ASN A 683 10.55 -9.56 -4.36
CA ASN A 683 9.68 -10.69 -4.05
C ASN A 683 8.35 -10.63 -4.82
N MET A 684 7.78 -9.43 -4.96
CA MET A 684 6.56 -9.23 -5.75
C MET A 684 6.79 -9.51 -7.24
N GLU A 685 7.92 -9.06 -7.80
CA GLU A 685 8.26 -9.29 -9.20
C GLU A 685 8.54 -10.77 -9.52
N ARG A 686 9.05 -11.51 -8.55
CA ARG A 686 9.36 -12.96 -8.70
C ARG A 686 8.13 -13.85 -8.56
N GLN A 687 7.09 -13.37 -7.91
CA GLN A 687 5.87 -14.14 -7.81
C GLN A 687 5.23 -14.23 -9.19
N SER A 688 5.06 -15.44 -9.67
CA SER A 688 4.47 -15.74 -10.98
C SER A 688 3.24 -16.61 -10.82
N TYR A 689 2.34 -16.48 -11.80
CA TYR A 689 1.17 -17.33 -11.88
C TYR A 689 1.57 -18.80 -12.04
N ASN A 690 0.81 -19.68 -11.44
CA ASN A 690 0.96 -21.11 -11.58
C ASN A 690 -0.39 -21.75 -11.95
N PHE A 691 -0.49 -22.17 -13.19
CA PHE A 691 -1.62 -22.93 -13.73
C PHE A 691 -1.30 -24.44 -13.81
N CYS A 692 -0.24 -24.90 -13.15
CA CYS A 692 0.12 -26.30 -13.12
C CYS A 692 -0.78 -27.05 -12.13
N GLU A 693 -1.51 -28.03 -12.59
CA GLU A 693 -2.42 -28.87 -11.78
C GLU A 693 -1.67 -29.93 -10.91
N HIS A 694 -0.34 -29.89 -10.85
CA HIS A 694 0.49 -30.90 -10.17
C HIS A 694 1.14 -30.38 -8.88
#